data_011fdf0de989f225ea8cd78acf4351b8
#
_entry.id   011fdf0de989f225ea8cd78acf4351b8
#
_cell.length_a   1.000
_cell.length_b   1.000
_cell.length_c   1.000
_cell.angle_alpha   90.00
_cell.angle_beta   90.00
_cell.angle_gamma   90.00
#
_symmetry.space_group_name_H-M   'P 1'
#
loop_
_entity.id
_entity.type
_entity.pdbx_description
1 polymer ?
#
loop_
_entity_poly.entity_id
_entity_poly.type
_entity_poly.pdbx_seq_one_letter_code
_entity_poly.pdbx_strand_id
1 'polypeptide(L)'
;MNSFFDIYYNESKKTFCYRSKDLVYEERFEKGALMPCGWNASGYPLDVLTNFPSRLDTRRYTEPFAFNLEIDGQSVSYDLDFVSFEKEETDNSLLCRLTLKSNVKPVEITVCTLLDGSQMFSRWLEIKNLSDKPLCVNKLALISGGFEDMDTDHLKGTNDKSDLYSLGYFDDDSWGREGQFRWRSLNPDTTAIDGRFLRDRFRHPIIFLKNNVMGHIWFCQIGYSGGYRFTIDYNAKPFKDESHLSFKAEITGHSPVLVLKPFEEYTTPEVHIGMVHGDLDCAINEMHTHTRRSVLNNKFADPTPALIGCGMGAEHNMDISGSKAFIDQFAEMGGEVFIVDAGWVCPPHEETNWGDYNGLNTPDENRYPNGIKEIRDYAHEKGLKFGLWMDIENTGRLCPLFDERPDFRSDNVFGTKNPRLIDMSIPEVSEWAENELSRVIEEYELDLLRVDYNVDYTEYFSMRDTGCGIKESVTLRHNKAVYDMYNRLKTKYPHVIFENCAGGGGRTDLGMMKNFNHTWVSDNQKMPYSVSITNGMTMALPPERVDRLFAGMGCHTIGSFKAHLRNTMLGHISLNVISPEGARVNDEAMKFIKHSTDIYKNFIRPFLSESVIYHHTPELYDNDVCVLEIGAPDKSKGAITVFTMSNTSEQSIVVKPKGIDRSKNYSVTLDNDNCTFTVSGYELSKGIEVYLGSAMESELILYEAE
;
A
#
# COMPACT_ATOMS: atom_id res chain seq x y z
N MET A 1 -18.21 -14.84 9.12
CA MET A 1 -18.85 -13.89 10.05
C MET A 1 -19.67 -12.93 9.22
N ASN A 2 -20.95 -12.73 9.55
CA ASN A 2 -21.74 -11.73 8.85
C ASN A 2 -21.10 -10.37 9.09
N SER A 3 -20.66 -9.73 8.01
CA SER A 3 -20.16 -8.36 8.04
C SER A 3 -21.33 -7.45 8.38
N PHE A 4 -21.27 -6.76 9.52
CA PHE A 4 -22.29 -5.80 9.89
C PHE A 4 -21.91 -4.42 9.38
N PHE A 5 -22.75 -3.83 8.56
CA PHE A 5 -22.68 -2.42 8.17
C PHE A 5 -24.09 -1.86 8.06
N ASP A 6 -24.25 -0.60 8.43
CA ASP A 6 -25.53 0.10 8.38
C ASP A 6 -25.31 1.61 8.47
N ILE A 7 -26.32 2.38 8.10
CA ILE A 7 -26.39 3.80 8.37
C ILE A 7 -27.71 4.18 9.03
N TYR A 8 -27.60 4.90 10.14
CA TYR A 8 -28.73 5.59 10.75
C TYR A 8 -28.73 7.05 10.29
N TYR A 9 -29.73 7.40 9.49
CA TYR A 9 -29.96 8.76 9.02
C TYR A 9 -31.13 9.39 9.74
N ASN A 10 -30.90 10.49 10.48
CA ASN A 10 -31.93 11.30 11.07
C ASN A 10 -32.24 12.49 10.18
N GLU A 11 -33.33 12.41 9.42
CA GLU A 11 -33.71 13.42 8.43
C GLU A 11 -33.97 14.80 9.05
N SER A 12 -34.62 14.88 10.21
CA SER A 12 -34.96 16.15 10.86
C SER A 12 -33.75 16.89 11.42
N LYS A 13 -32.72 16.15 11.87
CA LYS A 13 -31.46 16.68 12.41
C LYS A 13 -30.35 16.75 11.40
N LYS A 14 -30.51 16.11 10.22
CA LYS A 14 -29.47 15.92 9.21
C LYS A 14 -28.20 15.30 9.82
N THR A 15 -28.37 14.26 10.64
CA THR A 15 -27.28 13.53 11.29
C THR A 15 -27.13 12.17 10.61
N PHE A 16 -25.89 11.80 10.27
CA PHE A 16 -25.50 10.59 9.57
C PHE A 16 -24.61 9.76 10.50
N CYS A 17 -25.07 8.60 10.94
CA CYS A 17 -24.33 7.70 11.80
C CYS A 17 -23.95 6.46 11.01
N TYR A 18 -22.73 6.41 10.52
CA TYR A 18 -22.15 5.31 9.77
C TYR A 18 -21.65 4.24 10.74
N ARG A 19 -22.07 2.99 10.52
CA ARG A 19 -21.68 1.84 11.34
C ARG A 19 -21.08 0.74 10.47
N SER A 20 -19.89 0.27 10.83
CA SER A 20 -19.23 -0.83 10.16
C SER A 20 -18.49 -1.68 11.19
N LYS A 21 -18.97 -2.89 11.43
CA LYS A 21 -18.53 -3.75 12.55
C LYS A 21 -18.72 -3.01 13.88
N ASP A 22 -17.65 -2.77 14.63
CA ASP A 22 -17.66 -2.01 15.90
C ASP A 22 -17.34 -0.51 15.71
N LEU A 23 -16.96 -0.10 14.50
CA LEU A 23 -16.74 1.30 14.16
C LEU A 23 -18.07 2.04 14.03
N VAL A 24 -18.14 3.20 14.68
CA VAL A 24 -19.18 4.21 14.49
C VAL A 24 -18.53 5.53 14.19
N TYR A 25 -18.92 6.15 13.09
CA TYR A 25 -18.54 7.50 12.71
C TYR A 25 -19.79 8.33 12.49
N GLU A 26 -19.84 9.54 13.04
CA GLU A 26 -21.02 10.38 12.98
C GLU A 26 -20.70 11.76 12.43
N GLU A 27 -21.55 12.21 11.51
CA GLU A 27 -21.51 13.55 10.92
C GLU A 27 -22.86 14.23 11.04
N ARG A 28 -22.83 15.54 11.02
CA ARG A 28 -24.02 16.37 10.98
C ARG A 28 -23.89 17.49 9.96
N PHE A 29 -24.93 17.67 9.16
CA PHE A 29 -25.09 18.86 8.33
C PHE A 29 -25.85 19.93 9.12
N GLU A 30 -25.16 21.00 9.49
CA GLU A 30 -25.72 22.10 10.27
C GLU A 30 -25.14 23.45 9.81
N LYS A 31 -26.00 24.46 9.69
CA LYS A 31 -25.62 25.84 9.32
C LYS A 31 -24.79 25.92 8.05
N GLY A 32 -25.17 25.15 7.04
CA GLY A 32 -24.50 25.15 5.75
C GLY A 32 -23.13 24.45 5.74
N ALA A 33 -22.86 23.55 6.67
CA ALA A 33 -21.62 22.79 6.71
C ALA A 33 -21.84 21.35 7.15
N LEU A 34 -21.06 20.43 6.59
CA LEU A 34 -20.96 19.05 7.05
C LEU A 34 -19.79 18.95 8.07
N MET A 35 -20.08 18.47 9.27
CA MET A 35 -19.13 18.44 10.38
C MET A 35 -19.09 17.07 11.05
N PRO A 36 -17.90 16.51 11.36
CA PRO A 36 -17.78 15.34 12.20
C PRO A 36 -18.35 15.61 13.60
N CYS A 37 -19.06 14.65 14.15
CA CYS A 37 -19.67 14.74 15.47
C CYS A 37 -19.09 13.76 16.48
N GLY A 38 -18.47 12.67 16.03
CA GLY A 38 -17.87 11.71 16.94
C GLY A 38 -17.39 10.45 16.27
N TRP A 39 -16.51 9.76 16.98
CA TRP A 39 -15.93 8.47 16.66
C TRP A 39 -16.07 7.52 17.84
N ASN A 40 -16.26 6.23 17.55
CA ASN A 40 -16.33 5.20 18.56
C ASN A 40 -16.03 3.83 17.93
N ALA A 41 -15.36 2.97 18.66
CA ALA A 41 -15.02 1.61 18.23
C ALA A 41 -15.71 0.54 19.07
N SER A 42 -16.85 0.88 19.74
CA SER A 42 -17.63 -0.05 20.56
C SER A 42 -18.95 -0.48 19.90
N GLY A 43 -19.21 -0.04 18.67
CA GLY A 43 -20.42 -0.39 17.93
C GLY A 43 -21.70 0.35 18.35
N TYR A 44 -21.63 1.29 19.30
CA TYR A 44 -22.80 2.05 19.75
C TYR A 44 -22.96 3.36 18.99
N PRO A 45 -24.15 3.64 18.43
CA PRO A 45 -24.43 4.94 17.82
C PRO A 45 -24.35 6.06 18.85
N LEU A 46 -23.52 7.05 18.61
CA LEU A 46 -23.32 8.18 19.53
C LEU A 46 -24.60 8.98 19.75
N ASP A 47 -25.41 9.15 18.70
CA ASP A 47 -26.66 9.90 18.77
C ASP A 47 -27.75 9.19 19.59
N VAL A 48 -27.69 7.88 19.69
CA VAL A 48 -28.66 7.08 20.47
C VAL A 48 -28.30 7.02 21.95
N LEU A 49 -26.99 6.91 22.24
CA LEU A 49 -26.51 6.80 23.62
C LEU A 49 -26.45 8.13 24.35
N THR A 50 -26.23 9.20 23.60
CA THR A 50 -26.04 10.52 24.20
C THR A 50 -27.02 11.52 23.58
N ASN A 51 -28.12 11.75 24.25
CA ASN A 51 -28.81 13.06 24.16
C ASN A 51 -27.90 14.18 24.70
N PHE A 52 -26.62 13.88 24.95
CA PHE A 52 -25.67 14.78 25.53
C PHE A 52 -24.89 15.56 24.47
N PRO A 53 -24.51 16.80 24.81
CA PRO A 53 -23.61 17.61 23.98
C PRO A 53 -22.14 17.15 24.08
N SER A 54 -21.86 15.89 24.44
CA SER A 54 -20.51 15.28 24.40
C SER A 54 -19.99 15.10 22.98
N ARG A 55 -20.73 15.60 22.01
CA ARG A 55 -20.31 15.73 20.64
C ARG A 55 -19.19 16.73 20.53
N LEU A 56 -18.30 16.43 19.58
CA LEU A 56 -17.18 17.30 19.25
C LEU A 56 -17.67 18.76 19.11
N ASP A 57 -17.11 19.65 19.89
CA ASP A 57 -17.40 21.09 19.75
C ASP A 57 -16.59 21.65 18.60
N THR A 58 -17.17 21.62 17.41
CA THR A 58 -16.53 22.05 16.17
C THR A 58 -15.95 23.46 16.19
N ARG A 59 -16.40 24.32 17.12
CA ARG A 59 -15.84 25.68 17.28
C ARG A 59 -14.44 25.69 17.88
N ARG A 60 -13.95 24.54 18.35
CA ARG A 60 -12.64 24.40 19.02
C ARG A 60 -11.57 23.87 18.11
N TYR A 61 -11.92 23.43 16.89
CA TYR A 61 -11.00 22.87 15.93
C TYR A 61 -10.55 23.90 14.89
N THR A 62 -9.33 23.78 14.43
CA THR A 62 -8.80 24.52 13.29
C THR A 62 -9.43 24.05 11.97
N GLU A 63 -9.78 22.76 11.90
CA GLU A 63 -10.47 22.14 10.75
C GLU A 63 -11.83 21.57 11.23
N PRO A 64 -12.90 22.38 11.23
CA PRO A 64 -14.19 21.94 11.76
C PRO A 64 -15.04 21.13 10.79
N PHE A 65 -14.71 21.14 9.48
CA PHE A 65 -15.49 20.56 8.40
C PHE A 65 -15.09 19.11 8.12
N ALA A 66 -16.01 18.30 7.62
CA ALA A 66 -15.78 16.89 7.26
C ALA A 66 -14.88 16.70 6.03
N PHE A 67 -14.74 17.73 5.22
CA PHE A 67 -13.80 17.85 4.09
C PHE A 67 -13.35 19.29 3.96
N ASN A 68 -12.22 19.53 3.26
CA ASN A 68 -11.75 20.89 3.00
C ASN A 68 -11.45 21.06 1.50
N LEU A 69 -12.23 21.93 0.85
CA LEU A 69 -12.14 22.19 -0.57
C LEU A 69 -12.03 23.69 -0.82
N GLU A 70 -11.03 24.10 -1.60
CA GLU A 70 -10.86 25.50 -2.02
C GLU A 70 -10.91 25.59 -3.55
N ILE A 71 -11.80 26.43 -4.05
CA ILE A 71 -12.00 26.65 -5.49
C ILE A 71 -11.83 28.14 -5.81
N ASP A 72 -10.97 28.45 -6.78
CA ASP A 72 -10.56 29.80 -7.18
C ASP A 72 -10.15 30.65 -5.96
N GLY A 73 -9.39 30.06 -5.02
CA GLY A 73 -8.91 30.73 -3.83
C GLY A 73 -9.97 30.97 -2.74
N GLN A 74 -11.15 30.36 -2.83
CA GLN A 74 -12.23 30.48 -1.84
C GLN A 74 -12.62 29.10 -1.29
N SER A 75 -12.78 28.98 0.03
CA SER A 75 -13.29 27.77 0.64
C SER A 75 -14.75 27.55 0.26
N VAL A 76 -15.05 26.32 -0.14
CA VAL A 76 -16.43 25.85 -0.44
C VAL A 76 -16.87 24.73 0.52
N SER A 77 -16.25 24.64 1.69
CA SER A 77 -16.60 23.67 2.75
C SER A 77 -17.71 24.16 3.68
N TYR A 78 -18.17 25.37 3.48
CA TYR A 78 -19.26 26.01 4.21
C TYR A 78 -20.16 26.78 3.24
N ASP A 79 -21.28 27.31 3.74
CA ASP A 79 -22.33 27.95 2.95
C ASP A 79 -22.85 27.03 1.84
N LEU A 80 -23.19 25.81 2.29
CA LEU A 80 -23.69 24.72 1.46
C LEU A 80 -25.19 24.55 1.67
N ASP A 81 -25.89 24.17 0.63
CA ASP A 81 -27.25 23.65 0.67
C ASP A 81 -27.21 22.12 0.66
N PHE A 82 -28.03 21.49 1.49
CA PHE A 82 -28.27 20.05 1.43
C PHE A 82 -29.17 19.74 0.23
N VAL A 83 -28.70 18.86 -0.68
CA VAL A 83 -29.47 18.46 -1.88
C VAL A 83 -30.14 17.12 -1.64
N SER A 84 -29.38 16.06 -1.41
CA SER A 84 -29.91 14.72 -1.24
C SER A 84 -28.99 13.83 -0.38
N PHE A 85 -29.58 12.75 0.13
CA PHE A 85 -28.85 11.63 0.70
C PHE A 85 -29.42 10.33 0.13
N GLU A 86 -28.55 9.52 -0.43
CA GLU A 86 -28.88 8.25 -1.06
C GLU A 86 -28.02 7.13 -0.52
N LYS A 87 -28.53 5.91 -0.51
CA LYS A 87 -27.80 4.72 -0.14
C LYS A 87 -28.03 3.60 -1.14
N GLU A 88 -26.96 2.87 -1.43
CA GLU A 88 -26.94 1.71 -2.31
C GLU A 88 -26.30 0.55 -1.54
N GLU A 89 -27.07 -0.50 -1.32
CA GLU A 89 -26.66 -1.66 -0.55
C GLU A 89 -26.45 -2.86 -1.45
N THR A 90 -25.36 -3.58 -1.22
CA THR A 90 -25.05 -4.87 -1.82
C THR A 90 -24.90 -5.92 -0.71
N ASP A 91 -24.72 -7.19 -1.07
CA ASP A 91 -24.47 -8.26 -0.08
C ASP A 91 -23.22 -7.99 0.78
N ASN A 92 -22.26 -7.23 0.27
CA ASN A 92 -20.94 -7.07 0.87
C ASN A 92 -20.59 -5.63 1.25
N SER A 93 -21.39 -4.63 0.89
CA SER A 93 -21.08 -3.21 1.14
C SER A 93 -22.31 -2.32 1.12
N LEU A 94 -22.19 -1.17 1.76
CA LEU A 94 -23.18 -0.08 1.74
C LEU A 94 -22.49 1.21 1.31
N LEU A 95 -22.89 1.73 0.15
CA LEU A 95 -22.43 3.02 -0.37
C LEU A 95 -23.46 4.10 -0.04
N CYS A 96 -23.00 5.14 0.64
CA CYS A 96 -23.78 6.34 0.97
C CYS A 96 -23.28 7.52 0.14
N ARG A 97 -24.20 8.26 -0.47
CA ARG A 97 -23.93 9.50 -1.23
C ARG A 97 -24.67 10.66 -0.62
N LEU A 98 -23.95 11.63 -0.11
CA LEU A 98 -24.48 12.88 0.44
C LEU A 98 -24.13 14.01 -0.52
N THR A 99 -25.14 14.56 -1.20
CA THR A 99 -24.97 15.64 -2.20
C THR A 99 -25.23 16.99 -1.57
N LEU A 100 -24.29 17.89 -1.75
CA LEU A 100 -24.27 19.26 -1.27
C LEU A 100 -24.02 20.23 -2.43
N LYS A 101 -24.62 21.42 -2.40
CA LYS A 101 -24.43 22.47 -3.39
C LYS A 101 -23.85 23.72 -2.73
N SER A 102 -22.78 24.25 -3.27
CA SER A 102 -22.15 25.46 -2.73
C SER A 102 -22.85 26.72 -3.21
N ASN A 103 -23.04 27.69 -2.30
CA ASN A 103 -23.49 29.04 -2.58
C ASN A 103 -22.32 30.00 -2.85
N VAL A 104 -21.07 29.58 -2.56
CA VAL A 104 -19.84 30.38 -2.79
C VAL A 104 -19.36 30.26 -4.22
N LYS A 105 -19.40 29.06 -4.79
CA LYS A 105 -18.99 28.74 -6.16
C LYS A 105 -20.03 27.83 -6.82
N PRO A 106 -20.16 27.85 -8.14
CA PRO A 106 -21.13 27.01 -8.87
C PRO A 106 -20.66 25.55 -8.93
N VAL A 107 -20.57 24.88 -7.79
CA VAL A 107 -20.17 23.47 -7.67
C VAL A 107 -21.18 22.68 -6.85
N GLU A 108 -21.32 21.43 -7.23
CA GLU A 108 -21.99 20.38 -6.47
C GLU A 108 -20.93 19.39 -5.98
N ILE A 109 -21.04 18.96 -4.73
CA ILE A 109 -20.09 18.08 -4.07
C ILE A 109 -20.87 16.90 -3.50
N THR A 110 -20.56 15.70 -3.98
CA THR A 110 -21.10 14.47 -3.40
C THR A 110 -20.04 13.82 -2.54
N VAL A 111 -20.33 13.72 -1.24
CA VAL A 111 -19.48 12.99 -0.29
C VAL A 111 -19.89 11.52 -0.31
N CYS A 112 -19.03 10.68 -0.83
CA CYS A 112 -19.24 9.24 -0.95
C CYS A 112 -18.57 8.51 0.21
N THR A 113 -19.28 7.59 0.86
CA THR A 113 -18.77 6.77 1.97
C THR A 113 -19.17 5.31 1.76
N LEU A 114 -18.17 4.42 1.68
CA LEU A 114 -18.37 2.98 1.48
C LEU A 114 -18.03 2.21 2.76
N LEU A 115 -18.99 1.47 3.27
CA LEU A 115 -18.88 0.58 4.42
C LEU A 115 -18.86 -0.88 3.96
N ASP A 116 -17.98 -1.72 4.52
CA ASP A 116 -17.77 -3.12 4.10
C ASP A 116 -17.81 -4.13 5.24
N GLY A 117 -18.17 -3.70 6.44
CA GLY A 117 -18.20 -4.55 7.62
C GLY A 117 -16.84 -4.83 8.26
N SER A 118 -15.79 -4.10 7.89
CA SER A 118 -14.55 -3.94 8.67
C SER A 118 -14.66 -2.73 9.60
N GLN A 119 -13.69 -2.53 10.49
CA GLN A 119 -13.61 -1.30 11.29
C GLN A 119 -12.94 -0.15 10.53
N MET A 120 -13.22 -0.07 9.23
CA MET A 120 -12.72 0.94 8.31
C MET A 120 -13.80 1.29 7.29
N PHE A 121 -13.70 2.46 6.67
CA PHE A 121 -14.51 2.85 5.51
C PHE A 121 -13.67 3.59 4.49
N SER A 122 -14.11 3.56 3.23
CA SER A 122 -13.55 4.39 2.16
C SER A 122 -14.37 5.66 2.01
N ARG A 123 -13.69 6.78 1.71
CA ARG A 123 -14.33 8.05 1.42
C ARG A 123 -13.67 8.73 0.23
N TRP A 124 -14.49 9.32 -0.65
CA TRP A 124 -14.06 10.18 -1.76
C TRP A 124 -15.08 11.29 -2.01
N LEU A 125 -14.69 12.23 -2.84
CA LEU A 125 -15.57 13.31 -3.29
C LEU A 125 -15.82 13.19 -4.80
N GLU A 126 -17.06 13.42 -5.22
CA GLU A 126 -17.42 13.70 -6.61
C GLU A 126 -17.71 15.19 -6.70
N ILE A 127 -16.95 15.91 -7.54
CA ILE A 127 -17.00 17.37 -7.62
C ILE A 127 -17.44 17.75 -9.01
N LYS A 128 -18.59 18.42 -9.13
CA LYS A 128 -19.18 18.80 -10.40
C LYS A 128 -19.20 20.31 -10.57
N ASN A 129 -18.60 20.79 -11.66
CA ASN A 129 -18.72 22.18 -12.08
C ASN A 129 -20.09 22.42 -12.70
N LEU A 130 -20.88 23.31 -12.12
CA LEU A 130 -22.22 23.65 -12.61
C LEU A 130 -22.23 24.85 -13.57
N SER A 131 -21.06 25.39 -13.93
CA SER A 131 -20.93 26.59 -14.77
C SER A 131 -20.35 26.30 -16.16
N ASP A 132 -20.48 27.27 -17.03
CA ASP A 132 -19.89 27.32 -18.38
C ASP A 132 -18.42 27.82 -18.38
N LYS A 133 -17.80 27.98 -17.18
CA LYS A 133 -16.42 28.44 -17.01
C LYS A 133 -15.59 27.38 -16.29
N PRO A 134 -14.26 27.28 -16.55
CA PRO A 134 -13.39 26.43 -15.78
C PRO A 134 -13.28 26.93 -14.34
N LEU A 135 -13.10 26.00 -13.39
CA LEU A 135 -12.91 26.26 -11.96
C LEU A 135 -11.62 25.61 -11.49
N CYS A 136 -10.79 26.35 -10.75
CA CYS A 136 -9.51 25.86 -10.22
C CYS A 136 -9.68 25.30 -8.83
N VAL A 137 -9.42 24.01 -8.63
CA VAL A 137 -9.30 23.39 -7.31
C VAL A 137 -7.90 23.65 -6.77
N ASN A 138 -7.79 24.44 -5.71
CA ASN A 138 -6.52 24.86 -5.14
C ASN A 138 -6.13 24.01 -3.93
N LYS A 139 -7.12 23.56 -3.13
CA LYS A 139 -6.94 22.62 -2.01
C LYS A 139 -7.99 21.52 -2.07
N LEU A 140 -7.57 20.33 -1.71
CA LEU A 140 -8.41 19.14 -1.74
C LEU A 140 -8.07 18.23 -0.56
N ALA A 141 -8.83 18.37 0.55
CA ALA A 141 -8.81 17.41 1.63
C ALA A 141 -10.05 16.52 1.56
N LEU A 142 -9.82 15.22 1.45
CA LEU A 142 -10.84 14.19 1.24
C LEU A 142 -11.65 13.92 2.51
N ILE A 143 -10.99 14.04 3.65
CA ILE A 143 -11.59 13.97 4.98
C ILE A 143 -10.85 14.91 5.92
N SER A 144 -11.61 15.56 6.81
CA SER A 144 -11.06 16.41 7.85
C SER A 144 -12.02 16.50 9.03
N GLY A 145 -11.58 17.17 10.08
CA GLY A 145 -12.41 17.53 11.23
C GLY A 145 -11.92 16.94 12.55
N GLY A 146 -12.77 17.07 13.57
CA GLY A 146 -12.44 16.62 14.93
C GLY A 146 -12.42 15.10 15.06
N PHE A 147 -11.43 14.60 15.79
CA PHE A 147 -11.37 13.21 16.23
C PHE A 147 -11.89 13.05 17.64
N GLU A 148 -11.43 13.90 18.56
CA GLU A 148 -11.70 13.72 19.97
C GLU A 148 -11.60 15.03 20.75
N ASP A 149 -12.50 15.19 21.73
CA ASP A 149 -12.39 16.13 22.83
C ASP A 149 -12.17 15.36 24.12
N MET A 150 -11.10 15.67 24.86
CA MET A 150 -10.81 15.11 26.17
C MET A 150 -10.95 16.18 27.25
N ASP A 151 -11.68 15.87 28.31
CA ASP A 151 -11.78 16.74 29.46
C ASP A 151 -10.82 16.36 30.60
N THR A 152 -10.85 17.11 31.68
CA THR A 152 -9.99 16.94 32.86
C THR A 152 -9.99 15.56 33.47
N ASP A 153 -11.12 14.89 33.48
CA ASP A 153 -11.25 13.62 34.20
C ASP A 153 -10.45 12.50 33.50
N HIS A 154 -10.36 12.57 32.19
CA HIS A 154 -9.55 11.66 31.39
C HIS A 154 -8.03 11.94 31.51
N LEU A 155 -7.67 13.18 31.84
CA LEU A 155 -6.26 13.61 31.94
C LEU A 155 -5.67 13.44 33.34
N LYS A 156 -6.47 13.17 34.37
CA LYS A 156 -5.99 13.01 35.76
C LYS A 156 -5.01 11.86 35.97
N GLY A 157 -4.95 10.91 35.08
CA GLY A 157 -3.99 9.79 35.12
C GLY A 157 -2.66 10.07 34.48
N THR A 158 -2.51 11.18 33.73
CA THR A 158 -1.29 11.53 32.99
C THR A 158 -0.63 12.75 33.63
N ASN A 159 0.60 12.60 34.12
CA ASN A 159 1.37 13.71 34.67
C ASN A 159 1.92 14.63 33.58
N ASP A 160 2.00 14.13 32.34
CA ASP A 160 2.47 14.87 31.16
C ASP A 160 1.46 14.72 30.01
N LYS A 161 0.92 15.84 29.56
CA LYS A 161 -0.07 15.89 28.46
C LYS A 161 0.54 15.56 27.10
N SER A 162 1.86 15.59 26.97
CA SER A 162 2.57 15.16 25.75
C SER A 162 2.44 13.66 25.49
N ASP A 163 2.16 12.87 26.53
CA ASP A 163 2.00 11.43 26.43
C ASP A 163 0.56 10.96 26.14
N LEU A 164 -0.39 11.90 25.99
CA LEU A 164 -1.79 11.55 25.72
C LEU A 164 -1.96 10.86 24.36
N TYR A 165 -1.26 11.34 23.34
CA TYR A 165 -1.34 10.80 21.99
C TYR A 165 0.03 10.39 21.45
N SER A 166 0.04 9.29 20.68
CA SER A 166 1.19 8.84 19.91
C SER A 166 0.83 8.74 18.44
N LEU A 167 1.74 9.22 17.58
CA LEU A 167 1.63 9.14 16.13
C LEU A 167 2.56 8.06 15.60
N GLY A 168 1.97 7.04 14.95
CA GLY A 168 2.68 5.99 14.21
C GLY A 168 2.71 6.33 12.73
N TYR A 169 3.88 6.22 12.11
CA TYR A 169 4.07 6.55 10.69
C TYR A 169 5.37 5.93 10.18
N PHE A 170 5.58 5.95 8.86
CA PHE A 170 6.87 5.59 8.28
C PHE A 170 7.79 6.81 8.29
N ASP A 171 8.88 6.73 9.05
CA ASP A 171 9.76 7.88 9.34
C ASP A 171 10.63 8.27 8.14
N ASP A 172 11.21 7.29 7.47
CA ASP A 172 12.06 7.51 6.31
C ASP A 172 11.21 7.54 5.02
N ASP A 173 11.54 8.45 4.11
CA ASP A 173 10.93 8.59 2.81
C ASP A 173 11.96 8.45 1.67
N SER A 174 13.05 7.73 1.93
CA SER A 174 14.13 7.49 0.98
C SER A 174 14.00 6.12 0.29
N TRP A 175 14.48 6.05 -0.95
CA TRP A 175 14.60 4.79 -1.67
C TRP A 175 15.41 3.75 -0.88
N GLY A 176 14.90 2.53 -0.83
CA GLY A 176 15.52 1.43 -0.08
C GLY A 176 15.35 1.49 1.44
N ARG A 177 14.46 2.36 1.90
CA ARG A 177 14.09 2.56 3.31
C ARG A 177 12.59 2.51 3.53
N GLU A 178 11.85 1.90 2.65
CA GLU A 178 10.41 1.77 2.70
C GLU A 178 9.96 1.08 4.01
N GLY A 179 8.86 1.52 4.58
CA GLY A 179 8.26 0.88 5.74
C GLY A 179 9.01 1.04 7.07
N GLN A 180 9.84 2.06 7.24
CA GLN A 180 10.54 2.31 8.50
C GLN A 180 9.58 2.88 9.54
N PHE A 181 8.85 2.00 10.23
CA PHE A 181 7.80 2.38 11.18
C PHE A 181 8.36 2.94 12.48
N ARG A 182 7.72 4.02 12.98
CA ARG A 182 7.97 4.63 14.29
C ARG A 182 6.71 5.11 14.98
N TRP A 183 6.75 5.04 16.31
CA TRP A 183 5.91 5.83 17.17
C TRP A 183 6.63 7.07 17.66
N ARG A 184 5.93 8.20 17.76
CA ARG A 184 6.39 9.37 18.51
C ARG A 184 5.25 9.96 19.32
N SER A 185 5.57 10.51 20.51
CA SER A 185 4.61 11.30 21.29
C SER A 185 4.19 12.53 20.48
N LEU A 186 2.91 12.84 20.52
CA LEU A 186 2.35 14.02 19.87
C LEU A 186 2.31 15.17 20.87
N ASN A 187 3.10 16.20 20.62
CA ASN A 187 3.09 17.41 21.41
C ASN A 187 1.90 18.31 21.00
N PRO A 188 1.40 19.15 21.92
CA PRO A 188 0.40 20.18 21.60
C PRO A 188 0.94 21.16 20.54
N ASP A 189 0.68 20.89 19.28
CA ASP A 189 1.08 21.66 18.10
C ASP A 189 0.41 21.05 16.86
N THR A 190 0.65 21.68 15.71
CA THR A 190 0.27 21.12 14.41
C THR A 190 1.43 20.26 13.87
N THR A 191 1.13 19.01 13.61
CA THR A 191 2.06 18.03 13.02
C THR A 191 1.64 17.65 11.62
N ALA A 192 2.56 17.65 10.66
CA ALA A 192 2.33 17.21 9.29
C ALA A 192 3.23 16.02 8.92
N ILE A 193 2.66 15.06 8.19
CA ILE A 193 3.35 13.96 7.54
C ILE A 193 3.07 14.05 6.04
N ASP A 194 4.09 14.36 5.27
CA ASP A 194 4.02 14.54 3.83
C ASP A 194 4.62 13.35 3.10
N GLY A 195 4.07 13.04 1.94
CA GLY A 195 4.69 12.13 0.98
C GLY A 195 4.43 12.59 -0.44
N ARG A 196 5.28 12.16 -1.34
CA ARG A 196 5.16 12.37 -2.78
C ARG A 196 6.10 11.41 -3.48
N PHE A 197 5.75 10.99 -4.69
CA PHE A 197 6.68 10.22 -5.48
C PHE A 197 7.79 11.13 -6.04
N LEU A 198 8.99 10.88 -5.57
CA LEU A 198 10.25 11.24 -6.22
C LEU A 198 11.13 10.00 -6.08
N ARG A 199 11.83 9.56 -7.10
CA ARG A 199 12.57 8.28 -7.08
C ARG A 199 13.42 8.07 -5.82
N ASP A 200 14.02 9.11 -5.28
CA ASP A 200 14.84 9.04 -4.08
C ASP A 200 14.09 9.48 -2.80
N ARG A 201 12.81 9.83 -2.92
CA ARG A 201 11.97 10.28 -1.80
C ARG A 201 10.52 9.89 -2.03
N PHE A 202 10.11 8.82 -1.38
CA PHE A 202 8.70 8.42 -1.34
C PHE A 202 8.38 7.72 -0.02
N ARG A 203 7.17 7.89 0.41
CA ARG A 203 6.64 7.34 1.65
C ARG A 203 5.25 6.79 1.39
N HIS A 204 5.03 5.55 1.81
CA HIS A 204 3.68 4.97 1.73
C HIS A 204 2.69 5.81 2.57
N PRO A 205 1.50 6.15 2.04
CA PRO A 205 0.57 7.11 2.63
C PRO A 205 -0.25 6.50 3.78
N ILE A 206 0.38 6.19 4.91
CA ILE A 206 -0.23 5.57 6.09
C ILE A 206 0.11 6.31 7.37
N ILE A 207 -0.86 6.41 8.29
CA ILE A 207 -0.65 6.83 9.68
C ILE A 207 -1.51 6.02 10.66
N PHE A 208 -1.04 5.99 11.91
CA PHE A 208 -1.76 5.51 13.08
C PHE A 208 -1.73 6.59 14.16
N LEU A 209 -2.85 6.86 14.78
CA LEU A 209 -2.96 7.84 15.86
C LEU A 209 -3.59 7.18 17.08
N LYS A 210 -2.79 6.99 18.12
CA LYS A 210 -3.17 6.26 19.32
C LYS A 210 -3.48 7.22 20.47
N ASN A 211 -4.62 7.02 21.13
CA ASN A 211 -4.87 7.58 22.45
C ASN A 211 -4.30 6.61 23.51
N ASN A 212 -3.25 7.03 24.20
CA ASN A 212 -2.53 6.18 25.17
C ASN A 212 -3.32 5.95 26.47
N VAL A 213 -4.35 6.76 26.74
CA VAL A 213 -5.19 6.63 27.93
C VAL A 213 -6.40 5.73 27.66
N MET A 214 -7.09 5.99 26.54
CA MET A 214 -8.33 5.27 26.20
C MET A 214 -8.06 3.96 25.46
N GLY A 215 -6.86 3.75 24.91
CA GLY A 215 -6.47 2.51 24.25
C GLY A 215 -7.14 2.28 22.89
N HIS A 216 -7.53 3.35 22.20
CA HIS A 216 -8.01 3.26 20.83
C HIS A 216 -7.01 3.86 19.84
N ILE A 217 -7.10 3.37 18.60
CA ILE A 217 -6.23 3.78 17.50
C ILE A 217 -7.10 4.15 16.30
N TRP A 218 -6.95 5.38 15.80
CA TRP A 218 -7.35 5.74 14.43
C TRP A 218 -6.24 5.38 13.48
N PHE A 219 -6.59 4.93 12.29
CA PHE A 219 -5.64 4.58 11.25
C PHE A 219 -6.18 4.98 9.89
N CYS A 220 -5.28 5.42 9.01
CA CYS A 220 -5.65 6.00 7.74
C CYS A 220 -4.63 5.69 6.65
N GLN A 221 -5.13 5.41 5.43
CA GLN A 221 -4.33 5.38 4.20
C GLN A 221 -5.00 6.24 3.12
N ILE A 222 -4.19 6.86 2.25
CA ILE A 222 -4.69 7.51 1.04
C ILE A 222 -4.40 6.60 -0.15
N GLY A 223 -5.42 6.24 -0.93
CA GLY A 223 -5.31 5.45 -2.16
C GLY A 223 -4.87 6.32 -3.35
N TYR A 224 -3.66 6.90 -3.27
CA TYR A 224 -3.16 7.82 -4.29
C TYR A 224 -1.63 7.83 -4.38
N SER A 225 -1.11 7.67 -5.58
CA SER A 225 0.32 7.60 -5.87
C SER A 225 1.04 8.95 -5.91
N GLY A 226 0.30 10.05 -5.96
CA GLY A 226 0.88 11.40 -6.02
C GLY A 226 1.14 12.01 -4.66
N GLY A 227 1.27 13.34 -4.62
CA GLY A 227 1.54 14.09 -3.38
C GLY A 227 0.37 14.06 -2.40
N TYR A 228 0.67 13.84 -1.12
CA TYR A 228 -0.32 13.83 -0.04
C TYR A 228 0.23 14.50 1.22
N ARG A 229 -0.69 14.84 2.14
CA ARG A 229 -0.38 15.31 3.49
C ARG A 229 -1.42 14.86 4.47
N PHE A 230 -0.96 14.31 5.61
CA PHE A 230 -1.73 14.18 6.83
C PHE A 230 -1.37 15.31 7.76
N THR A 231 -2.36 16.05 8.23
CA THR A 231 -2.18 17.10 9.24
C THR A 231 -2.94 16.71 10.50
N ILE A 232 -2.25 16.70 11.62
CA ILE A 232 -2.81 16.47 12.95
C ILE A 232 -2.64 17.74 13.76
N ASP A 233 -3.73 18.31 14.24
CA ASP A 233 -3.71 19.46 15.11
C ASP A 233 -4.15 19.05 16.51
N TYR A 234 -3.19 19.06 17.43
CA TYR A 234 -3.40 18.77 18.83
C TYR A 234 -3.34 20.05 19.65
N ASN A 235 -4.49 20.53 20.09
CA ASN A 235 -4.61 21.74 20.88
C ASN A 235 -4.93 21.38 22.33
N ALA A 236 -3.94 21.49 23.21
CA ALA A 236 -4.13 21.32 24.65
C ALA A 236 -4.28 22.68 25.33
N LYS A 237 -5.29 22.81 26.16
CA LYS A 237 -5.54 24.01 27.01
C LYS A 237 -5.27 23.70 28.48
N PRO A 238 -4.01 23.83 28.95
CA PRO A 238 -3.59 23.39 30.28
C PRO A 238 -4.40 24.02 31.43
N PHE A 239 -4.80 25.28 31.26
CA PHE A 239 -5.56 26.01 32.27
C PHE A 239 -7.03 25.60 32.40
N LYS A 240 -7.55 24.88 31.38
CA LYS A 240 -8.91 24.36 31.37
C LYS A 240 -8.97 22.86 31.40
N ASP A 241 -7.82 22.22 31.46
CA ASP A 241 -7.67 20.76 31.35
C ASP A 241 -8.45 20.16 30.18
N GLU A 242 -8.51 20.85 29.07
CA GLU A 242 -9.15 20.43 27.81
C GLU A 242 -8.11 20.13 26.77
N SER A 243 -8.36 19.11 25.95
CA SER A 243 -7.61 18.83 24.72
C SER A 243 -8.54 18.57 23.56
N HIS A 244 -8.13 19.02 22.38
CA HIS A 244 -8.88 18.89 21.14
C HIS A 244 -7.94 18.33 20.08
N LEU A 245 -8.38 17.26 19.44
CA LEU A 245 -7.63 16.60 18.39
C LEU A 245 -8.40 16.66 17.07
N SER A 246 -7.81 17.27 16.07
CA SER A 246 -8.35 17.29 14.71
C SER A 246 -7.37 16.75 13.67
N PHE A 247 -7.91 16.36 12.54
CA PHE A 247 -7.19 15.65 11.50
C PHE A 247 -7.60 16.14 10.12
N LYS A 248 -6.67 16.04 9.16
CA LYS A 248 -6.93 16.30 7.75
C LYS A 248 -6.05 15.39 6.88
N ALA A 249 -6.67 14.73 5.90
CA ALA A 249 -6.00 14.00 4.83
C ALA A 249 -6.22 14.71 3.51
N GLU A 250 -5.17 15.24 2.91
CA GLU A 250 -5.24 16.08 1.72
C GLU A 250 -4.32 15.61 0.60
N ILE A 251 -4.75 15.86 -0.63
CA ILE A 251 -3.95 15.73 -1.83
C ILE A 251 -3.13 17.01 -2.01
N THR A 252 -1.84 16.85 -2.28
CA THR A 252 -0.92 17.98 -2.47
C THR A 252 -0.30 17.97 -3.86
N GLY A 253 0.10 19.15 -4.34
CA GLY A 253 0.72 19.35 -5.64
C GLY A 253 0.87 20.83 -5.96
N HIS A 254 1.31 21.16 -7.17
CA HIS A 254 1.28 22.55 -7.64
C HIS A 254 -0.18 23.01 -7.83
N SER A 255 -0.48 24.21 -7.37
CA SER A 255 -1.81 24.80 -7.49
C SER A 255 -2.00 25.45 -8.88
N PRO A 256 -3.17 25.26 -9.52
CA PRO A 256 -4.26 24.38 -9.08
C PRO A 256 -3.90 22.90 -9.21
N VAL A 257 -4.35 22.11 -8.25
CA VAL A 257 -4.15 20.64 -8.29
C VAL A 257 -5.05 19.98 -9.33
N LEU A 258 -6.15 20.64 -9.69
CA LEU A 258 -7.12 20.20 -10.69
C LEU A 258 -7.83 21.42 -11.25
N VAL A 259 -8.13 21.41 -12.55
CA VAL A 259 -9.03 22.37 -13.21
C VAL A 259 -10.26 21.62 -13.72
N LEU A 260 -11.40 21.92 -13.13
CA LEU A 260 -12.68 21.38 -13.61
C LEU A 260 -13.13 22.19 -14.85
N LYS A 261 -13.20 21.53 -16.00
CA LYS A 261 -13.73 22.13 -17.23
C LYS A 261 -15.22 22.51 -17.07
N PRO A 262 -15.79 23.32 -17.94
CA PRO A 262 -17.22 23.59 -17.92
C PRO A 262 -18.04 22.28 -17.84
N PHE A 263 -18.95 22.22 -16.88
CA PHE A 263 -19.85 21.07 -16.64
C PHE A 263 -19.15 19.72 -16.35
N GLU A 264 -17.86 19.71 -16.14
CA GLU A 264 -17.11 18.51 -15.80
C GLU A 264 -17.44 18.04 -14.38
N GLU A 265 -17.49 16.71 -14.23
CA GLU A 265 -17.53 16.01 -12.96
C GLU A 265 -16.23 15.24 -12.77
N TYR A 266 -15.63 15.31 -11.58
CA TYR A 266 -14.39 14.64 -11.25
C TYR A 266 -14.52 13.86 -9.95
N THR A 267 -14.15 12.57 -10.00
CA THR A 267 -14.07 11.70 -8.83
C THR A 267 -12.65 11.71 -8.29
N THR A 268 -12.49 12.06 -7.02
CA THR A 268 -11.19 12.13 -6.34
C THR A 268 -10.64 10.73 -6.02
N PRO A 269 -9.35 10.62 -5.68
CA PRO A 269 -8.83 9.44 -4.99
C PRO A 269 -9.62 9.12 -3.71
N GLU A 270 -9.50 7.88 -3.25
CA GLU A 270 -10.12 7.41 -2.02
C GLU A 270 -9.19 7.63 -0.81
N VAL A 271 -9.77 7.98 0.32
CA VAL A 271 -9.14 7.87 1.64
C VAL A 271 -9.81 6.74 2.40
N HIS A 272 -9.00 5.89 3.01
CA HIS A 272 -9.44 4.75 3.82
C HIS A 272 -9.11 5.06 5.27
N ILE A 273 -10.12 5.09 6.14
CA ILE A 273 -9.95 5.49 7.53
C ILE A 273 -10.78 4.62 8.46
N GLY A 274 -10.23 4.33 9.62
CA GLY A 274 -10.88 3.48 10.61
C GLY A 274 -10.46 3.80 12.04
N MET A 275 -11.06 3.09 12.97
CA MET A 275 -10.77 3.16 14.41
C MET A 275 -11.00 1.80 15.05
N VAL A 276 -10.06 1.39 15.90
CA VAL A 276 -10.20 0.20 16.74
C VAL A 276 -9.98 0.55 18.21
N HIS A 277 -10.56 -0.24 19.10
CA HIS A 277 -10.18 -0.28 20.50
C HIS A 277 -9.32 -1.54 20.71
N GLY A 278 -8.00 -1.33 20.84
CA GLY A 278 -7.02 -2.43 20.87
C GLY A 278 -5.60 -1.96 20.63
N ASP A 279 -4.75 -2.88 20.19
CA ASP A 279 -3.35 -2.63 19.86
C ASP A 279 -3.13 -2.35 18.37
N LEU A 280 -1.86 -2.15 17.99
CA LEU A 280 -1.46 -1.90 16.61
C LEU A 280 -1.84 -3.07 15.68
N ASP A 281 -1.68 -4.32 16.13
CA ASP A 281 -2.04 -5.49 15.32
C ASP A 281 -3.55 -5.56 15.04
N CYS A 282 -4.39 -5.10 15.97
CA CYS A 282 -5.84 -4.96 15.73
C CYS A 282 -6.11 -3.97 14.59
N ALA A 283 -5.45 -2.81 14.58
CA ALA A 283 -5.60 -1.81 13.52
C ALA A 283 -5.11 -2.34 12.16
N ILE A 284 -3.94 -2.97 12.12
CA ILE A 284 -3.35 -3.54 10.92
C ILE A 284 -4.28 -4.62 10.33
N ASN A 285 -4.77 -5.55 11.13
CA ASN A 285 -5.59 -6.65 10.63
C ASN A 285 -6.99 -6.18 10.15
N GLU A 286 -7.57 -5.15 10.78
CA GLU A 286 -8.79 -4.52 10.25
C GLU A 286 -8.53 -3.80 8.92
N MET A 287 -7.39 -3.15 8.76
CA MET A 287 -6.98 -2.53 7.51
C MET A 287 -6.75 -3.57 6.40
N HIS A 288 -6.12 -4.70 6.71
CA HIS A 288 -5.98 -5.83 5.77
C HIS A 288 -7.34 -6.43 5.39
N THR A 289 -8.25 -6.55 6.35
CA THR A 289 -9.63 -7.00 6.10
C THR A 289 -10.34 -6.07 5.13
N HIS A 290 -10.27 -4.75 5.37
CA HIS A 290 -10.81 -3.73 4.47
C HIS A 290 -10.18 -3.79 3.08
N THR A 291 -8.84 -3.87 3.01
CA THR A 291 -8.11 -3.97 1.75
C THR A 291 -8.57 -5.17 0.93
N ARG A 292 -8.67 -6.34 1.54
CA ARG A 292 -9.15 -7.58 0.87
C ARG A 292 -10.61 -7.50 0.41
N ARG A 293 -11.48 -6.80 1.16
CA ARG A 293 -12.92 -6.70 0.86
C ARG A 293 -13.27 -5.62 -0.15
N SER A 294 -12.68 -4.45 -0.01
CA SER A 294 -13.14 -3.23 -0.71
C SER A 294 -12.15 -2.65 -1.69
N VAL A 295 -10.84 -2.86 -1.48
CA VAL A 295 -9.82 -2.27 -2.34
C VAL A 295 -9.44 -3.22 -3.45
N LEU A 296 -9.07 -4.47 -3.12
CA LEU A 296 -8.68 -5.46 -4.11
C LEU A 296 -9.87 -5.82 -4.98
N ASN A 297 -9.67 -5.75 -6.29
CA ASN A 297 -10.75 -6.01 -7.24
C ASN A 297 -11.11 -7.51 -7.28
N ASN A 298 -11.92 -7.97 -6.34
CA ASN A 298 -12.37 -9.35 -6.20
C ASN A 298 -13.33 -9.82 -7.33
N LYS A 299 -13.64 -8.95 -8.32
CA LYS A 299 -14.38 -9.36 -9.52
C LYS A 299 -13.62 -10.40 -10.34
N PHE A 300 -12.29 -10.40 -10.16
CA PHE A 300 -11.42 -11.39 -10.80
C PHE A 300 -10.94 -12.32 -9.69
N ALA A 301 -11.32 -13.59 -9.77
CA ALA A 301 -10.67 -14.61 -8.95
C ALA A 301 -9.17 -14.43 -9.14
N ASP A 302 -8.44 -14.20 -8.06
CA ASP A 302 -6.98 -14.17 -8.14
C ASP A 302 -6.53 -15.57 -8.57
N PRO A 303 -6.05 -15.74 -9.80
CA PRO A 303 -5.75 -17.08 -10.30
C PRO A 303 -4.57 -17.71 -9.56
N THR A 304 -3.80 -16.91 -8.80
CA THR A 304 -2.51 -17.39 -8.29
C THR A 304 -2.00 -16.58 -7.09
N PRO A 305 -2.72 -16.58 -5.95
CA PRO A 305 -2.20 -15.89 -4.77
C PRO A 305 -0.86 -16.49 -4.37
N ALA A 306 0.14 -15.63 -4.22
CA ALA A 306 1.44 -15.95 -3.64
C ALA A 306 2.20 -17.12 -4.33
N LEU A 307 2.22 -17.17 -5.66
CA LEU A 307 3.15 -18.04 -6.41
C LEU A 307 4.61 -17.62 -6.18
N ILE A 308 5.51 -18.59 -6.23
CA ILE A 308 6.94 -18.32 -6.15
C ILE A 308 7.42 -17.74 -7.48
N GLY A 309 7.65 -16.43 -7.49
CA GLY A 309 8.14 -15.69 -8.64
C GLY A 309 9.65 -15.49 -8.66
N CYS A 310 10.15 -15.02 -9.77
CA CYS A 310 11.52 -14.57 -9.95
C CYS A 310 11.56 -13.36 -10.88
N GLY A 311 12.24 -12.30 -10.46
CA GLY A 311 12.66 -11.23 -11.34
C GLY A 311 14.10 -11.45 -11.73
N MET A 312 14.36 -11.79 -12.97
CA MET A 312 15.70 -11.94 -13.47
C MET A 312 16.13 -10.67 -14.18
N GLY A 313 17.14 -9.97 -13.65
CA GLY A 313 17.71 -8.81 -14.31
C GLY A 313 18.35 -9.20 -15.64
N ALA A 314 17.75 -8.73 -16.74
CA ALA A 314 18.33 -8.87 -18.09
C ALA A 314 19.28 -7.70 -18.45
N GLU A 315 19.55 -6.85 -17.48
CA GLU A 315 20.15 -5.51 -17.66
C GLU A 315 21.48 -5.54 -18.41
N HIS A 316 22.31 -6.57 -18.20
CA HIS A 316 23.66 -6.65 -18.78
C HIS A 316 23.82 -7.85 -19.72
N ASN A 317 24.28 -8.97 -19.22
CA ASN A 317 24.80 -10.06 -20.06
C ASN A 317 23.84 -11.25 -20.25
N MET A 318 22.60 -11.12 -19.83
CA MET A 318 21.66 -12.22 -19.99
C MET A 318 21.28 -12.45 -21.46
N ASP A 319 21.45 -13.69 -21.90
CA ASP A 319 21.11 -14.17 -23.22
C ASP A 319 20.19 -15.41 -23.15
N ILE A 320 19.94 -16.04 -24.29
CA ILE A 320 19.15 -17.29 -24.36
C ILE A 320 19.77 -18.39 -23.50
N SER A 321 21.09 -18.58 -23.56
CA SER A 321 21.77 -19.65 -22.83
C SER A 321 21.69 -19.45 -21.32
N GLY A 322 21.97 -18.24 -20.85
CA GLY A 322 21.86 -17.87 -19.46
C GLY A 322 20.41 -17.97 -18.92
N SER A 323 19.45 -17.53 -19.73
CA SER A 323 18.01 -17.64 -19.39
C SER A 323 17.56 -19.09 -19.24
N LYS A 324 17.95 -20.00 -20.14
CA LYS A 324 17.62 -21.44 -20.04
C LYS A 324 18.28 -22.10 -18.84
N ALA A 325 19.56 -21.81 -18.60
CA ALA A 325 20.27 -22.33 -17.42
C ALA A 325 19.65 -21.83 -16.08
N PHE A 326 19.16 -20.58 -16.08
CA PHE A 326 18.42 -20.03 -14.96
C PHE A 326 17.08 -20.76 -14.76
N ILE A 327 16.28 -20.92 -15.81
CA ILE A 327 14.98 -21.61 -15.80
C ILE A 327 15.13 -23.04 -15.24
N ASP A 328 16.15 -23.80 -15.66
CA ASP A 328 16.38 -25.16 -15.18
C ASP A 328 16.58 -25.19 -13.65
N GLN A 329 17.44 -24.33 -13.13
CA GLN A 329 17.70 -24.26 -11.69
C GLN A 329 16.50 -23.72 -10.91
N PHE A 330 15.81 -22.72 -11.47
CA PHE A 330 14.65 -22.12 -10.84
C PHE A 330 13.47 -23.11 -10.71
N ALA A 331 13.24 -23.92 -11.75
CA ALA A 331 12.30 -25.03 -11.68
C ALA A 331 12.71 -26.08 -10.63
N GLU A 332 14.01 -26.41 -10.55
CA GLU A 332 14.54 -27.30 -9.52
C GLU A 332 14.34 -26.77 -8.09
N MET A 333 14.41 -25.44 -7.89
CA MET A 333 14.15 -24.77 -6.62
C MET A 333 12.68 -24.79 -6.18
N GLY A 334 11.78 -25.17 -7.08
CA GLY A 334 10.34 -25.11 -6.85
C GLY A 334 9.72 -23.78 -7.26
N GLY A 335 10.40 -22.97 -8.09
CA GLY A 335 9.86 -21.76 -8.70
C GLY A 335 8.65 -22.05 -9.57
N GLU A 336 7.81 -21.04 -9.78
CA GLU A 336 6.53 -21.20 -10.49
C GLU A 336 6.33 -20.15 -11.60
N VAL A 337 6.93 -18.95 -11.49
CA VAL A 337 6.82 -17.87 -12.48
C VAL A 337 8.22 -17.33 -12.80
N PHE A 338 8.67 -17.53 -14.03
CA PHE A 338 9.92 -16.95 -14.52
C PHE A 338 9.66 -15.61 -15.19
N ILE A 339 10.37 -14.56 -14.78
CA ILE A 339 10.20 -13.20 -15.29
C ILE A 339 11.53 -12.73 -15.88
N VAL A 340 11.49 -12.19 -17.08
CA VAL A 340 12.61 -11.41 -17.64
C VAL A 340 12.41 -9.95 -17.27
N ASP A 341 13.33 -9.42 -16.49
CA ASP A 341 13.31 -8.06 -15.96
C ASP A 341 13.83 -7.03 -16.99
N ALA A 342 14.06 -5.79 -16.55
CA ALA A 342 14.56 -4.69 -17.39
C ALA A 342 15.73 -5.11 -18.29
N GLY A 343 15.84 -4.49 -19.47
CA GLY A 343 16.97 -4.71 -20.38
C GLY A 343 16.73 -5.75 -21.48
N TRP A 344 15.59 -6.43 -21.52
CA TRP A 344 15.29 -7.37 -22.62
C TRP A 344 15.17 -6.70 -24.00
N VAL A 345 15.03 -5.38 -24.02
CA VAL A 345 14.91 -4.52 -25.21
C VAL A 345 16.24 -3.92 -25.66
N CYS A 346 17.36 -4.18 -24.99
CA CYS A 346 18.64 -3.57 -25.27
C CYS A 346 19.75 -4.61 -25.51
N PRO A 347 20.86 -4.25 -26.22
CA PRO A 347 22.01 -5.13 -26.41
C PRO A 347 22.65 -5.58 -25.09
N PRO A 348 23.22 -6.78 -25.03
CA PRO A 348 23.80 -7.37 -23.84
C PRO A 348 25.23 -6.85 -23.58
N HIS A 349 25.39 -5.64 -23.08
CA HIS A 349 26.67 -5.03 -22.71
C HIS A 349 26.62 -4.34 -21.35
N GLU A 350 27.67 -4.46 -20.55
CA GLU A 350 27.77 -3.81 -19.23
C GLU A 350 27.67 -2.27 -19.31
N GLU A 351 28.11 -1.68 -20.43
CA GLU A 351 28.03 -0.22 -20.64
C GLU A 351 26.64 0.24 -21.13
N THR A 352 25.74 -0.70 -21.42
CA THR A 352 24.41 -0.38 -21.93
C THR A 352 23.52 0.09 -20.80
N ASN A 353 23.02 1.32 -20.92
CA ASN A 353 21.97 1.81 -20.05
C ASN A 353 20.61 1.38 -20.61
N TRP A 354 20.00 0.35 -20.03
CA TRP A 354 18.69 -0.15 -20.45
C TRP A 354 17.60 0.92 -20.44
N GLY A 355 17.68 1.91 -19.51
CA GLY A 355 16.74 3.02 -19.45
C GLY A 355 16.73 3.91 -20.69
N ASP A 356 17.79 3.88 -21.53
CA ASP A 356 17.81 4.58 -22.81
C ASP A 356 16.92 3.90 -23.88
N TYR A 357 16.58 2.63 -23.68
CA TYR A 357 15.78 1.80 -24.60
C TYR A 357 14.32 1.66 -24.18
N ASN A 358 13.92 2.21 -23.03
CA ASN A 358 12.53 2.17 -22.56
C ASN A 358 11.58 2.69 -23.64
N GLY A 359 10.44 2.02 -23.82
CA GLY A 359 9.43 2.37 -24.81
C GLY A 359 9.63 1.71 -26.19
N LEU A 360 10.75 1.02 -26.45
CA LEU A 360 10.91 0.23 -27.68
C LEU A 360 10.06 -1.04 -27.67
N ASN A 361 9.94 -1.69 -26.52
CA ASN A 361 9.06 -2.83 -26.23
C ASN A 361 9.16 -4.02 -27.23
N THR A 362 10.34 -4.20 -27.81
CA THR A 362 10.68 -5.32 -28.70
C THR A 362 11.99 -5.95 -28.24
N PRO A 363 12.11 -7.29 -28.27
CA PRO A 363 13.35 -7.97 -27.88
C PRO A 363 14.53 -7.54 -28.75
N ASP A 364 15.69 -7.29 -28.15
CA ASP A 364 16.90 -7.03 -28.89
C ASP A 364 17.40 -8.31 -29.61
N GLU A 365 17.68 -8.21 -30.90
CA GLU A 365 18.07 -9.35 -31.77
C GLU A 365 19.44 -9.93 -31.40
N ASN A 366 20.36 -9.13 -30.80
CA ASN A 366 21.65 -9.65 -30.35
C ASN A 366 21.51 -10.46 -29.06
N ARG A 367 20.51 -10.11 -28.23
CA ARG A 367 20.20 -10.81 -26.99
C ARG A 367 19.31 -12.04 -27.23
N TYR A 368 18.33 -11.90 -28.10
CA TYR A 368 17.32 -12.91 -28.40
C TYR A 368 17.17 -13.10 -29.94
N PRO A 369 18.15 -13.70 -30.62
CA PRO A 369 18.17 -13.79 -32.10
C PRO A 369 16.98 -14.55 -32.69
N ASN A 370 16.33 -15.42 -31.94
CA ASN A 370 15.11 -16.13 -32.34
C ASN A 370 13.84 -15.55 -31.72
N GLY A 371 13.95 -14.35 -31.07
CA GLY A 371 12.89 -13.73 -30.30
C GLY A 371 12.73 -14.32 -28.89
N ILE A 372 12.04 -13.57 -28.02
CA ILE A 372 11.87 -13.94 -26.61
C ILE A 372 10.90 -15.12 -26.42
N LYS A 373 10.10 -15.46 -27.43
CA LYS A 373 9.21 -16.64 -27.42
C LYS A 373 9.96 -17.96 -27.20
N GLU A 374 11.22 -18.05 -27.64
CA GLU A 374 12.04 -19.22 -27.35
C GLU A 374 12.24 -19.46 -25.86
N ILE A 375 12.39 -18.37 -25.10
CA ILE A 375 12.52 -18.44 -23.62
C ILE A 375 11.18 -18.76 -22.95
N ARG A 376 10.08 -18.15 -23.44
CA ARG A 376 8.74 -18.47 -22.99
C ARG A 376 8.42 -19.95 -23.15
N ASP A 377 8.63 -20.48 -24.36
CA ASP A 377 8.33 -21.88 -24.68
C ASP A 377 9.15 -22.83 -23.80
N TYR A 378 10.41 -22.47 -23.54
CA TYR A 378 11.27 -23.24 -22.66
C TYR A 378 10.80 -23.19 -21.20
N ALA A 379 10.36 -22.03 -20.71
CA ALA A 379 9.79 -21.92 -19.38
C ALA A 379 8.52 -22.78 -19.24
N HIS A 380 7.62 -22.72 -20.22
CA HIS A 380 6.41 -23.54 -20.27
C HIS A 380 6.74 -25.05 -20.35
N GLU A 381 7.77 -25.46 -21.11
CA GLU A 381 8.24 -26.84 -21.15
C GLU A 381 8.68 -27.35 -19.77
N LYS A 382 9.27 -26.47 -18.95
CA LYS A 382 9.67 -26.77 -17.57
C LYS A 382 8.51 -26.65 -16.56
N GLY A 383 7.31 -26.34 -17.01
CA GLY A 383 6.11 -26.18 -16.17
C GLY A 383 6.04 -24.83 -15.44
N LEU A 384 6.83 -23.86 -15.84
CA LEU A 384 6.81 -22.50 -15.28
C LEU A 384 5.89 -21.59 -16.09
N LYS A 385 5.29 -20.62 -15.43
CA LYS A 385 4.69 -19.45 -16.07
C LYS A 385 5.77 -18.49 -16.55
N PHE A 386 5.42 -17.63 -17.53
CA PHE A 386 6.35 -16.68 -18.12
C PHE A 386 5.86 -15.24 -17.98
N GLY A 387 6.76 -14.32 -17.60
CA GLY A 387 6.49 -12.90 -17.48
C GLY A 387 7.55 -12.00 -18.07
N LEU A 388 7.15 -10.76 -18.39
CA LEU A 388 8.04 -9.68 -18.85
C LEU A 388 7.86 -8.43 -17.99
N TRP A 389 8.95 -7.69 -17.86
CA TRP A 389 9.01 -6.35 -17.31
C TRP A 389 8.71 -5.28 -18.36
N MET A 390 7.98 -4.24 -17.99
CA MET A 390 7.74 -3.04 -18.80
C MET A 390 7.68 -1.78 -17.94
N ASP A 391 8.14 -0.66 -18.51
CA ASP A 391 7.91 0.70 -17.98
C ASP A 391 7.23 1.53 -19.08
N ILE A 392 5.90 1.62 -19.02
CA ILE A 392 5.05 2.21 -20.08
C ILE A 392 4.82 3.71 -19.91
N GLU A 393 5.06 4.24 -18.72
CA GLU A 393 4.85 5.65 -18.39
C GLU A 393 6.09 6.51 -18.65
N ASN A 394 7.17 5.88 -19.11
CA ASN A 394 8.47 6.46 -19.30
C ASN A 394 9.05 6.06 -20.66
N THR A 395 9.83 6.95 -21.30
CA THR A 395 10.56 6.64 -22.52
C THR A 395 12.04 6.93 -22.38
N GLY A 396 12.84 6.05 -22.97
CA GLY A 396 14.27 6.21 -23.08
C GLY A 396 14.69 7.16 -24.21
N ARG A 397 15.94 7.56 -24.17
CA ARG A 397 16.55 8.48 -25.15
C ARG A 397 16.53 7.95 -26.59
N LEU A 398 16.57 6.63 -26.77
CA LEU A 398 16.58 5.96 -28.08
C LEU A 398 15.18 5.60 -28.59
N CYS A 399 14.13 5.81 -27.79
CA CYS A 399 12.77 5.59 -28.24
C CYS A 399 12.32 6.75 -29.15
N PRO A 400 11.84 6.47 -30.38
CA PRO A 400 11.43 7.51 -31.33
C PRO A 400 10.10 8.17 -30.97
N LEU A 401 9.36 7.65 -30.01
CA LEU A 401 8.00 8.09 -29.68
C LEU A 401 7.89 9.63 -29.49
N PHE A 402 8.84 10.22 -28.80
CA PHE A 402 8.79 11.67 -28.55
C PHE A 402 9.23 12.53 -29.72
N ASP A 403 9.96 11.97 -30.68
CA ASP A 403 10.26 12.66 -31.95
C ASP A 403 9.03 12.63 -32.87
N GLU A 404 8.27 11.53 -32.85
CA GLU A 404 7.07 11.34 -33.63
C GLU A 404 5.84 12.02 -32.99
N ARG A 405 5.73 11.96 -31.66
CA ARG A 405 4.61 12.48 -30.87
C ARG A 405 5.11 13.36 -29.70
N PRO A 406 5.69 14.54 -30.00
CA PRO A 406 6.17 15.46 -28.95
C PRO A 406 5.06 15.98 -28.04
N ASP A 407 3.82 15.89 -28.49
CA ASP A 407 2.59 16.23 -27.74
C ASP A 407 2.29 15.25 -26.60
N PHE A 408 2.87 14.05 -26.61
CA PHE A 408 2.71 13.05 -25.51
C PHE A 408 3.46 13.43 -24.23
N ARG A 409 4.42 14.34 -24.32
CA ARG A 409 5.16 14.82 -23.15
C ARG A 409 4.36 15.81 -22.33
N SER A 410 4.43 15.68 -21.01
CA SER A 410 3.99 16.74 -20.10
C SER A 410 4.92 17.97 -20.18
N ASP A 411 4.40 19.14 -19.85
CA ASP A 411 5.19 20.34 -19.58
C ASP A 411 5.77 20.24 -18.16
N ASN A 412 6.82 21.01 -17.85
CA ASN A 412 7.25 21.19 -16.47
C ASN A 412 7.14 22.66 -16.04
N VAL A 413 7.25 22.90 -14.74
CA VAL A 413 7.13 24.27 -14.17
C VAL A 413 8.23 25.23 -14.64
N PHE A 414 9.34 24.71 -15.17
CA PHE A 414 10.45 25.52 -15.70
C PHE A 414 10.26 25.96 -17.16
N GLY A 415 9.09 25.64 -17.75
CA GLY A 415 8.74 26.04 -19.12
C GLY A 415 9.36 25.16 -20.20
N THR A 416 9.89 24.02 -19.87
CA THR A 416 10.43 23.01 -20.80
C THR A 416 9.52 21.78 -20.83
N LYS A 417 9.68 20.92 -21.85
CA LYS A 417 9.04 19.61 -21.85
C LYS A 417 9.74 18.67 -20.89
N ASN A 418 8.97 17.78 -20.24
CA ASN A 418 9.52 16.69 -19.46
C ASN A 418 10.33 15.77 -20.40
N PRO A 419 11.58 15.39 -20.06
CA PRO A 419 12.38 14.59 -20.95
C PRO A 419 11.92 13.12 -21.08
N ARG A 420 11.19 12.59 -20.11
CA ARG A 420 10.84 11.17 -20.04
C ARG A 420 9.36 10.88 -19.79
N LEU A 421 8.68 11.65 -18.97
CA LEU A 421 7.30 11.36 -18.55
C LEU A 421 6.29 11.55 -19.68
N ILE A 422 5.54 10.50 -19.96
CA ILE A 422 4.38 10.49 -20.84
C ILE A 422 3.16 10.94 -20.04
N ASP A 423 2.37 11.87 -20.55
CA ASP A 423 1.14 12.34 -19.88
C ASP A 423 -0.03 11.40 -20.15
N MET A 424 -0.22 10.42 -19.29
CA MET A 424 -1.30 9.42 -19.39
C MET A 424 -2.72 10.02 -19.33
N SER A 425 -2.86 11.28 -18.91
CA SER A 425 -4.15 11.98 -18.90
C SER A 425 -4.62 12.45 -20.29
N ILE A 426 -3.74 12.38 -21.29
CA ILE A 426 -4.10 12.60 -22.69
C ILE A 426 -4.74 11.30 -23.20
N PRO A 427 -6.00 11.33 -23.70
CA PRO A 427 -6.71 10.11 -24.12
C PRO A 427 -5.94 9.26 -25.12
N GLU A 428 -5.32 9.89 -26.12
CA GLU A 428 -4.52 9.21 -27.15
C GLU A 428 -3.28 8.53 -26.58
N VAL A 429 -2.70 9.10 -25.53
CA VAL A 429 -1.56 8.51 -24.82
C VAL A 429 -1.99 7.27 -24.04
N SER A 430 -3.09 7.38 -23.29
CA SER A 430 -3.63 6.24 -22.52
C SER A 430 -4.05 5.10 -23.45
N GLU A 431 -4.66 5.41 -24.60
CA GLU A 431 -5.02 4.42 -25.62
C GLU A 431 -3.76 3.75 -26.23
N TRP A 432 -2.74 4.54 -26.58
CA TRP A 432 -1.48 4.03 -27.07
C TRP A 432 -0.84 3.05 -26.05
N ALA A 433 -0.76 3.47 -24.79
CA ALA A 433 -0.15 2.66 -23.71
C ALA A 433 -0.91 1.34 -23.50
N GLU A 434 -2.25 1.41 -23.47
CA GLU A 434 -3.11 0.22 -23.32
C GLU A 434 -2.95 -0.75 -24.49
N ASN A 435 -2.90 -0.22 -25.73
CA ASN A 435 -2.68 -1.02 -26.92
C ASN A 435 -1.31 -1.66 -26.93
N GLU A 436 -0.27 -0.96 -26.49
CA GLU A 436 1.10 -1.49 -26.45
C GLU A 436 1.25 -2.57 -25.36
N LEU A 437 0.69 -2.36 -24.17
CA LEU A 437 0.63 -3.39 -23.12
C LEU A 437 -0.15 -4.62 -23.60
N SER A 438 -1.30 -4.40 -24.25
CA SER A 438 -2.09 -5.48 -24.86
C SER A 438 -1.33 -6.25 -25.91
N ARG A 439 -0.61 -5.54 -26.81
CA ARG A 439 0.24 -6.18 -27.85
C ARG A 439 1.28 -7.10 -27.22
N VAL A 440 2.00 -6.61 -26.20
CA VAL A 440 3.06 -7.39 -25.53
C VAL A 440 2.46 -8.60 -24.81
N ILE A 441 1.32 -8.45 -24.11
CA ILE A 441 0.63 -9.58 -23.48
C ILE A 441 0.22 -10.63 -24.52
N GLU A 442 -0.40 -10.22 -25.62
CA GLU A 442 -0.95 -11.13 -26.63
C GLU A 442 0.17 -11.73 -27.50
N GLU A 443 1.12 -10.91 -27.96
CA GLU A 443 2.20 -11.35 -28.83
C GLU A 443 3.11 -12.36 -28.14
N TYR A 444 3.48 -12.11 -26.87
CA TYR A 444 4.38 -13.02 -26.14
C TYR A 444 3.63 -14.02 -25.26
N GLU A 445 2.28 -13.99 -25.27
CA GLU A 445 1.41 -14.91 -24.51
C GLU A 445 1.81 -14.94 -23.02
N LEU A 446 1.80 -13.75 -22.39
CA LEU A 446 2.29 -13.60 -21.04
C LEU A 446 1.33 -14.19 -20.00
N ASP A 447 1.88 -14.87 -19.01
CA ASP A 447 1.20 -15.24 -17.76
C ASP A 447 1.33 -14.15 -16.71
N LEU A 448 2.39 -13.33 -16.77
CA LEU A 448 2.64 -12.22 -15.83
C LEU A 448 3.19 -11.00 -16.58
N LEU A 449 2.70 -9.84 -16.20
CA LEU A 449 3.26 -8.54 -16.57
C LEU A 449 3.74 -7.81 -15.33
N ARG A 450 5.06 -7.58 -15.22
CA ARG A 450 5.67 -6.68 -14.23
C ARG A 450 5.69 -5.28 -14.81
N VAL A 451 5.00 -4.36 -14.14
CA VAL A 451 4.96 -2.96 -14.53
C VAL A 451 5.82 -2.14 -13.58
N ASP A 452 6.73 -1.35 -14.13
CA ASP A 452 7.60 -0.46 -13.38
C ASP A 452 7.32 1.01 -13.69
N TYR A 453 7.84 1.89 -12.85
CA TYR A 453 7.76 3.34 -13.01
C TYR A 453 9.05 3.99 -12.52
N ASN A 454 9.96 4.29 -13.47
CA ASN A 454 11.31 4.81 -13.19
C ASN A 454 11.46 6.27 -13.62
N VAL A 455 10.50 7.12 -13.24
CA VAL A 455 10.51 8.54 -13.58
C VAL A 455 11.11 9.35 -12.43
N ASP A 456 12.27 9.94 -12.67
CA ASP A 456 12.96 10.78 -11.69
C ASP A 456 12.38 12.20 -11.67
N TYR A 457 12.01 12.71 -10.48
CA TYR A 457 11.70 14.13 -10.16
C TYR A 457 10.59 14.80 -10.94
N THR A 458 10.10 14.19 -12.00
CA THR A 458 9.44 14.90 -13.08
C THR A 458 7.94 15.02 -12.88
N GLU A 459 7.32 14.07 -12.19
CA GLU A 459 5.89 14.09 -11.94
C GLU A 459 5.49 15.31 -11.09
N TYR A 460 6.16 15.52 -9.96
CA TYR A 460 5.85 16.63 -9.05
C TYR A 460 5.97 18.01 -9.73
N PHE A 461 6.93 18.17 -10.65
CA PHE A 461 7.15 19.42 -11.38
C PHE A 461 6.38 19.50 -12.70
N SER A 462 5.60 18.50 -13.02
CA SER A 462 4.87 18.45 -14.29
C SER A 462 3.56 19.20 -14.24
N MET A 463 3.32 19.99 -15.26
CA MET A 463 2.12 20.77 -15.45
C MET A 463 1.49 20.43 -16.80
N ARG A 464 0.19 20.56 -16.86
CA ARG A 464 -0.61 20.28 -18.05
C ARG A 464 -1.40 21.51 -18.47
N ASP A 465 -1.46 21.80 -19.75
CA ASP A 465 -2.42 22.75 -20.30
C ASP A 465 -3.80 22.10 -20.41
N THR A 466 -4.79 22.72 -19.81
CA THR A 466 -6.17 22.22 -19.78
C THR A 466 -6.95 22.54 -21.05
N GLY A 467 -6.39 23.34 -21.96
CA GLY A 467 -7.10 23.91 -23.09
C GLY A 467 -8.02 25.08 -22.73
N CYS A 468 -8.06 25.47 -21.46
CA CYS A 468 -8.86 26.61 -20.96
C CYS A 468 -8.03 27.86 -20.66
N GLY A 469 -6.74 27.87 -21.05
CA GLY A 469 -5.78 28.93 -20.71
C GLY A 469 -5.24 28.86 -19.29
N ILE A 470 -5.47 27.77 -18.60
CA ILE A 470 -5.01 27.52 -17.23
C ILE A 470 -4.21 26.21 -17.24
N LYS A 471 -3.07 26.20 -16.54
CA LYS A 471 -2.30 24.95 -16.32
C LYS A 471 -2.67 24.36 -14.96
N GLU A 472 -2.73 23.03 -14.89
CA GLU A 472 -2.95 22.27 -13.67
C GLU A 472 -1.78 21.31 -13.38
N SER A 473 -1.69 20.80 -12.16
CA SER A 473 -0.78 19.68 -11.84
C SER A 473 -1.17 18.44 -12.64
N VAL A 474 -0.18 17.76 -13.22
CA VAL A 474 -0.43 16.53 -14.01
C VAL A 474 -0.96 15.40 -13.15
N THR A 475 -0.52 15.31 -11.89
CA THR A 475 -0.54 14.11 -11.06
C THR A 475 -1.93 13.49 -10.85
N LEU A 476 -2.97 14.29 -10.59
CA LEU A 476 -4.31 13.75 -10.32
C LEU A 476 -4.90 13.04 -11.55
N ARG A 477 -4.86 13.68 -12.70
CA ARG A 477 -5.44 13.09 -13.92
C ARG A 477 -4.58 11.96 -14.48
N HIS A 478 -3.25 12.10 -14.39
CA HIS A 478 -2.30 11.07 -14.81
C HIS A 478 -2.54 9.77 -14.02
N ASN A 479 -2.49 9.83 -12.69
CA ASN A 479 -2.68 8.62 -11.87
C ASN A 479 -4.08 8.03 -12.05
N LYS A 480 -5.12 8.87 -12.18
CA LYS A 480 -6.46 8.36 -12.49
C LYS A 480 -6.49 7.59 -13.82
N ALA A 481 -5.86 8.13 -14.86
CA ALA A 481 -5.82 7.48 -16.17
C ALA A 481 -5.04 6.15 -16.11
N VAL A 482 -3.95 6.11 -15.34
CA VAL A 482 -3.17 4.88 -15.08
C VAL A 482 -4.03 3.83 -14.38
N TYR A 483 -4.74 4.19 -13.31
CA TYR A 483 -5.63 3.26 -12.59
C TYR A 483 -6.75 2.74 -13.48
N ASP A 484 -7.38 3.61 -14.26
CA ASP A 484 -8.46 3.25 -15.19
C ASP A 484 -7.94 2.31 -16.29
N MET A 485 -6.74 2.56 -16.83
CA MET A 485 -6.10 1.71 -17.84
C MET A 485 -5.83 0.29 -17.29
N TYR A 486 -5.20 0.18 -16.11
CA TYR A 486 -4.95 -1.14 -15.52
C TYR A 486 -6.24 -1.88 -15.13
N ASN A 487 -7.29 -1.16 -14.72
CA ASN A 487 -8.60 -1.77 -14.50
C ASN A 487 -9.19 -2.38 -15.79
N ARG A 488 -9.06 -1.69 -16.92
CA ARG A 488 -9.48 -2.22 -18.23
C ARG A 488 -8.63 -3.41 -18.66
N LEU A 489 -7.30 -3.33 -18.52
CA LEU A 489 -6.38 -4.43 -18.83
C LEU A 489 -6.65 -5.66 -17.97
N LYS A 490 -6.85 -5.49 -16.66
CA LYS A 490 -7.21 -6.59 -15.76
C LYS A 490 -8.54 -7.25 -16.15
N THR A 491 -9.50 -6.43 -16.59
CA THR A 491 -10.80 -6.92 -17.11
C THR A 491 -10.62 -7.71 -18.41
N LYS A 492 -9.76 -7.23 -19.31
CA LYS A 492 -9.48 -7.87 -20.60
C LYS A 492 -8.67 -9.16 -20.46
N TYR A 493 -7.71 -9.18 -19.51
CA TYR A 493 -6.77 -10.28 -19.28
C TYR A 493 -6.84 -10.82 -17.85
N PRO A 494 -7.98 -11.39 -17.42
CA PRO A 494 -8.16 -11.83 -16.02
C PRO A 494 -7.22 -12.98 -15.60
N HIS A 495 -6.64 -13.69 -16.58
CA HIS A 495 -5.69 -14.79 -16.36
C HIS A 495 -4.25 -14.32 -16.19
N VAL A 496 -3.94 -13.07 -16.56
CA VAL A 496 -2.60 -12.49 -16.42
C VAL A 496 -2.40 -11.95 -15.01
N ILE A 497 -1.27 -12.28 -14.43
CA ILE A 497 -0.82 -11.72 -13.15
C ILE A 497 -0.23 -10.34 -13.44
N PHE A 498 -0.76 -9.32 -12.78
CA PHE A 498 -0.18 -7.98 -12.81
C PHE A 498 0.64 -7.75 -11.54
N GLU A 499 1.93 -7.54 -11.69
CA GLU A 499 2.85 -7.21 -10.61
C GLU A 499 3.24 -5.74 -10.70
N ASN A 500 3.07 -5.00 -9.60
CA ASN A 500 3.43 -3.59 -9.51
C ASN A 500 4.87 -3.43 -9.04
N CYS A 501 5.58 -2.51 -9.68
CA CYS A 501 6.86 -1.96 -9.28
C CYS A 501 6.87 -0.45 -9.56
N ALA A 502 7.63 0.31 -8.82
CA ALA A 502 7.86 1.74 -9.11
C ALA A 502 9.22 2.18 -8.58
N GLY A 503 10.30 1.78 -9.26
CA GLY A 503 11.66 1.93 -8.76
C GLY A 503 11.79 1.30 -7.36
N GLY A 504 11.30 0.10 -7.20
CA GLY A 504 11.03 -0.53 -5.91
C GLY A 504 9.62 -0.23 -5.40
N GLY A 505 9.50 0.24 -4.15
CA GLY A 505 8.24 0.47 -3.45
C GLY A 505 7.65 1.89 -3.59
N GLY A 506 7.95 2.62 -4.65
CA GLY A 506 7.54 4.04 -4.79
C GLY A 506 6.05 4.27 -4.90
N ARG A 507 5.29 3.32 -5.45
CA ARG A 507 3.83 3.39 -5.59
C ARG A 507 3.19 2.10 -5.08
N THR A 508 3.09 1.95 -3.77
CA THR A 508 2.46 0.80 -3.10
C THR A 508 1.11 1.15 -2.48
N ASP A 509 0.61 2.35 -2.75
CA ASP A 509 -0.67 2.84 -2.23
C ASP A 509 -1.87 2.01 -2.71
N LEU A 510 -3.00 2.16 -2.00
CA LEU A 510 -4.20 1.36 -2.27
C LEU A 510 -4.84 1.68 -3.64
N GLY A 511 -4.58 2.85 -4.22
CA GLY A 511 -5.03 3.20 -5.58
C GLY A 511 -4.37 2.32 -6.64
N MET A 512 -3.05 2.11 -6.56
CA MET A 512 -2.33 1.17 -7.43
C MET A 512 -2.73 -0.27 -7.14
N MET A 513 -2.74 -0.68 -5.86
CA MET A 513 -3.00 -2.07 -5.46
C MET A 513 -4.38 -2.58 -5.90
N LYS A 514 -5.33 -1.70 -6.16
CA LYS A 514 -6.67 -2.06 -6.62
C LYS A 514 -6.66 -2.96 -7.88
N ASN A 515 -5.67 -2.80 -8.74
CA ASN A 515 -5.57 -3.47 -10.03
C ASN A 515 -4.40 -4.47 -10.14
N PHE A 516 -3.63 -4.66 -9.07
CA PHE A 516 -2.45 -5.52 -9.08
C PHE A 516 -2.59 -6.73 -8.16
N ASN A 517 -1.98 -7.84 -8.53
CA ASN A 517 -2.03 -9.07 -7.76
C ASN A 517 -1.07 -9.04 -6.56
N HIS A 518 0.10 -8.43 -6.74
CA HIS A 518 1.09 -8.18 -5.69
C HIS A 518 1.98 -7.01 -6.09
N THR A 519 2.80 -6.54 -5.17
CA THR A 519 3.69 -5.41 -5.40
C THR A 519 5.10 -5.68 -4.90
N TRP A 520 6.05 -5.31 -5.71
CA TRP A 520 7.44 -5.13 -5.32
C TRP A 520 7.51 -3.97 -4.33
N VAL A 521 7.95 -4.20 -3.10
CA VAL A 521 7.88 -3.17 -2.06
C VAL A 521 9.21 -2.47 -1.82
N SER A 522 10.30 -2.96 -2.40
CA SER A 522 11.62 -2.32 -2.36
C SER A 522 12.63 -3.05 -3.21
N ASP A 523 13.55 -2.30 -3.84
CA ASP A 523 14.74 -2.86 -4.47
C ASP A 523 15.84 -3.20 -3.46
N ASN A 524 15.74 -2.71 -2.22
CA ASN A 524 16.75 -2.97 -1.21
C ASN A 524 16.57 -4.36 -0.58
N GLN A 525 17.56 -5.21 -0.80
CA GLN A 525 17.59 -6.59 -0.33
C GLN A 525 18.65 -6.82 0.75
N LYS A 526 19.40 -5.77 1.13
CA LYS A 526 20.50 -5.88 2.08
C LYS A 526 20.00 -5.96 3.52
N MET A 527 20.51 -6.91 4.28
CA MET A 527 20.32 -6.96 5.72
C MET A 527 21.01 -5.76 6.42
N PRO A 528 20.48 -5.23 7.49
CA PRO A 528 19.21 -5.55 8.15
C PRO A 528 18.00 -4.84 7.53
N TYR A 529 18.20 -3.89 6.60
CA TYR A 529 17.12 -3.07 6.01
C TYR A 529 16.02 -3.91 5.37
N SER A 530 16.40 -5.01 4.70
CA SER A 530 15.43 -5.89 4.04
C SER A 530 14.39 -6.46 5.04
N VAL A 531 14.81 -6.80 6.26
CA VAL A 531 13.92 -7.27 7.32
C VAL A 531 13.01 -6.13 7.82
N SER A 532 13.58 -4.94 8.02
CA SER A 532 12.79 -3.76 8.43
C SER A 532 11.73 -3.39 7.39
N ILE A 533 12.06 -3.49 6.10
CA ILE A 533 11.12 -3.24 5.00
C ILE A 533 9.98 -4.25 5.03
N THR A 534 10.28 -5.55 5.18
CA THR A 534 9.26 -6.60 5.28
C THR A 534 8.33 -6.34 6.47
N ASN A 535 8.90 -6.07 7.65
CA ASN A 535 8.14 -5.77 8.86
C ASN A 535 7.20 -4.57 8.69
N GLY A 536 7.69 -3.46 8.11
CA GLY A 536 6.89 -2.26 7.93
C GLY A 536 5.88 -2.38 6.80
N MET A 537 6.26 -2.91 5.63
CA MET A 537 5.35 -2.99 4.50
C MET A 537 4.22 -3.98 4.72
N THR A 538 4.42 -5.02 5.55
CA THR A 538 3.32 -5.89 6.00
C THR A 538 2.40 -5.25 7.04
N MET A 539 2.72 -4.05 7.57
CA MET A 539 1.72 -3.22 8.28
C MET A 539 0.78 -2.53 7.31
N ALA A 540 1.31 -2.07 6.17
CA ALA A 540 0.54 -1.30 5.19
C ALA A 540 -0.32 -2.17 4.26
N LEU A 541 0.16 -3.35 3.89
CA LEU A 541 -0.45 -4.25 2.93
C LEU A 541 -0.58 -5.67 3.49
N PRO A 542 -1.62 -6.42 3.09
CA PRO A 542 -1.73 -7.83 3.42
C PRO A 542 -0.48 -8.61 2.97
N PRO A 543 0.00 -9.57 3.77
CA PRO A 543 1.24 -10.30 3.49
C PRO A 543 1.35 -10.88 2.08
N GLU A 544 0.26 -11.45 1.56
CA GLU A 544 0.21 -12.04 0.21
C GLU A 544 0.40 -11.01 -0.92
N ARG A 545 0.37 -9.72 -0.61
CA ARG A 545 0.58 -8.63 -1.57
C ARG A 545 1.99 -8.04 -1.50
N VAL A 546 2.76 -8.38 -0.47
CA VAL A 546 4.12 -7.88 -0.23
C VAL A 546 5.13 -8.82 -0.87
N ASP A 547 5.66 -8.45 -2.04
CA ASP A 547 6.69 -9.23 -2.72
C ASP A 547 8.08 -8.88 -2.18
N ARG A 548 8.81 -9.92 -1.79
CA ARG A 548 10.18 -9.80 -1.30
C ARG A 548 11.12 -10.72 -2.06
N LEU A 549 12.20 -10.16 -2.53
CA LEU A 549 13.23 -10.86 -3.28
C LEU A 549 14.28 -11.48 -2.35
N PHE A 550 14.57 -12.75 -2.60
CA PHE A 550 15.71 -13.44 -2.01
C PHE A 550 16.93 -13.33 -2.91
N ALA A 551 17.98 -12.72 -2.38
CA ALA A 551 19.34 -12.68 -2.90
C ALA A 551 19.51 -12.22 -4.36
N GLY A 552 19.56 -10.94 -4.58
CA GLY A 552 20.12 -10.33 -5.81
C GLY A 552 21.31 -9.43 -5.47
N MET A 553 22.00 -8.92 -6.46
CA MET A 553 22.96 -7.81 -6.42
C MET A 553 23.87 -7.72 -5.17
N GLY A 554 24.57 -8.79 -4.81
CA GLY A 554 25.56 -8.78 -3.72
C GLY A 554 25.00 -8.66 -2.31
N CYS A 555 23.69 -8.79 -2.11
CA CYS A 555 23.07 -8.72 -0.79
C CYS A 555 23.46 -9.88 0.14
N HIS A 556 23.85 -11.02 -0.42
CA HIS A 556 24.31 -12.21 0.32
C HIS A 556 25.69 -12.07 1.00
N THR A 557 26.32 -10.92 0.91
CA THR A 557 27.58 -10.64 1.61
C THR A 557 27.39 -10.24 3.07
N ILE A 558 26.14 -9.95 3.48
CA ILE A 558 25.79 -9.51 4.84
C ILE A 558 24.58 -10.34 5.30
N GLY A 559 24.75 -11.05 6.41
CA GLY A 559 23.73 -11.92 6.98
C GLY A 559 23.79 -13.37 6.48
N SER A 560 23.10 -14.26 7.15
CA SER A 560 23.09 -15.67 6.78
C SER A 560 22.17 -15.92 5.58
N PHE A 561 22.50 -16.94 4.79
CA PHE A 561 21.69 -17.39 3.66
C PHE A 561 20.25 -17.74 4.10
N LYS A 562 20.12 -18.39 5.27
CA LYS A 562 18.84 -18.73 5.86
C LYS A 562 18.00 -17.49 6.19
N ALA A 563 18.64 -16.46 6.79
CA ALA A 563 17.94 -15.22 7.15
C ALA A 563 17.39 -14.49 5.91
N HIS A 564 18.18 -14.42 4.83
CA HIS A 564 17.71 -13.82 3.58
C HIS A 564 16.47 -14.51 3.01
N LEU A 565 16.45 -15.84 2.94
CA LEU A 565 15.32 -16.58 2.41
C LEU A 565 14.10 -16.49 3.34
N ARG A 566 14.27 -16.66 4.64
CA ARG A 566 13.18 -16.60 5.63
C ARG A 566 12.50 -15.24 5.69
N ASN A 567 13.25 -14.16 5.37
CA ASN A 567 12.67 -12.83 5.27
C ASN A 567 11.59 -12.70 4.17
N THR A 568 11.55 -13.62 3.21
CA THR A 568 10.55 -13.62 2.13
C THR A 568 9.35 -14.52 2.42
N MET A 569 9.46 -15.44 3.38
CA MET A 569 8.50 -16.54 3.54
C MET A 569 7.15 -16.12 4.14
N LEU A 570 7.07 -14.99 4.85
CA LEU A 570 5.80 -14.48 5.40
C LEU A 570 5.11 -13.47 4.48
N GLY A 571 5.43 -13.49 3.20
CA GLY A 571 4.86 -12.66 2.15
C GLY A 571 4.81 -13.41 0.82
N HIS A 572 4.90 -12.68 -0.29
CA HIS A 572 5.09 -13.24 -1.62
C HIS A 572 6.60 -13.47 -1.85
N ILE A 573 6.99 -14.67 -2.29
CA ILE A 573 8.41 -15.02 -2.47
C ILE A 573 8.82 -14.78 -3.92
N SER A 574 9.93 -14.06 -4.10
CA SER A 574 10.69 -14.03 -5.35
C SER A 574 12.11 -14.53 -5.13
N LEU A 575 12.61 -15.41 -6.01
CA LEU A 575 13.93 -16.02 -5.94
C LEU A 575 14.80 -15.52 -7.08
N ASN A 576 15.89 -14.83 -6.79
CA ASN A 576 16.87 -14.37 -7.78
C ASN A 576 18.32 -14.69 -7.33
N VAL A 577 18.52 -15.91 -6.88
CA VAL A 577 19.79 -16.38 -6.30
C VAL A 577 20.75 -16.95 -7.36
N ILE A 578 20.27 -17.16 -8.60
CA ILE A 578 21.05 -17.71 -9.70
C ILE A 578 21.74 -16.56 -10.43
N SER A 579 23.01 -16.71 -10.76
CA SER A 579 23.70 -15.70 -11.58
C SER A 579 23.10 -15.59 -12.99
N PRO A 580 23.15 -14.41 -13.63
CA PRO A 580 22.69 -14.24 -15.02
C PRO A 580 23.39 -15.14 -16.01
N GLU A 581 24.64 -15.54 -15.76
CA GLU A 581 25.41 -16.47 -16.58
C GLU A 581 25.02 -17.95 -16.34
N GLY A 582 24.04 -18.19 -15.44
CA GLY A 582 23.51 -19.52 -15.16
C GLY A 582 24.43 -20.40 -14.33
N ALA A 583 25.38 -19.82 -13.59
CA ALA A 583 26.23 -20.58 -12.69
C ALA A 583 25.40 -21.39 -11.67
N ARG A 584 25.74 -22.67 -11.52
CA ARG A 584 24.96 -23.55 -10.65
C ARG A 584 25.09 -23.16 -9.19
N VAL A 585 23.97 -23.04 -8.53
CA VAL A 585 23.86 -22.90 -7.07
C VAL A 585 24.40 -24.18 -6.42
N ASN A 586 25.19 -24.05 -5.34
CA ASN A 586 25.74 -25.22 -4.68
C ASN A 586 24.65 -26.11 -4.04
N ASP A 587 24.98 -27.39 -3.86
CA ASP A 587 23.99 -28.41 -3.44
C ASP A 587 23.38 -28.14 -2.05
N GLU A 588 24.11 -27.53 -1.13
CA GLU A 588 23.64 -27.19 0.20
C GLU A 588 22.60 -26.06 0.15
N ALA A 589 22.90 -24.98 -0.57
CA ALA A 589 21.97 -23.89 -0.82
C ALA A 589 20.71 -24.38 -1.57
N MET A 590 20.89 -25.19 -2.62
CA MET A 590 19.78 -25.80 -3.36
C MET A 590 18.87 -26.62 -2.45
N LYS A 591 19.44 -27.46 -1.59
CA LYS A 591 18.67 -28.26 -0.62
C LYS A 591 17.88 -27.38 0.34
N PHE A 592 18.48 -26.29 0.85
CA PHE A 592 17.80 -25.40 1.77
C PHE A 592 16.69 -24.61 1.09
N ILE A 593 16.90 -24.14 -0.16
CA ILE A 593 15.84 -23.44 -0.93
C ILE A 593 14.66 -24.39 -1.17
N LYS A 594 14.90 -25.62 -1.62
CA LYS A 594 13.83 -26.63 -1.83
C LYS A 594 13.04 -26.90 -0.57
N HIS A 595 13.72 -27.09 0.56
CA HIS A 595 13.08 -27.25 1.86
C HIS A 595 12.18 -26.05 2.22
N SER A 596 12.68 -24.83 2.06
CA SER A 596 11.93 -23.61 2.38
C SER A 596 10.75 -23.39 1.42
N THR A 597 10.90 -23.65 0.13
CA THR A 597 9.81 -23.56 -0.86
C THR A 597 8.74 -24.63 -0.61
N ASP A 598 9.13 -25.82 -0.16
CA ASP A 598 8.18 -26.87 0.24
C ASP A 598 7.36 -26.47 1.48
N ILE A 599 8.02 -25.90 2.52
CA ILE A 599 7.33 -25.34 3.69
C ILE A 599 6.36 -24.23 3.25
N TYR A 600 6.84 -23.32 2.41
CA TYR A 600 5.99 -22.22 1.92
C TYR A 600 4.75 -22.73 1.19
N LYS A 601 4.91 -23.62 0.21
CA LYS A 601 3.81 -24.14 -0.61
C LYS A 601 2.82 -24.96 0.19
N ASN A 602 3.31 -25.81 1.09
CA ASN A 602 2.48 -26.84 1.73
C ASN A 602 1.95 -26.39 3.11
N PHE A 603 2.63 -25.47 3.78
CA PHE A 603 2.25 -25.03 5.13
C PHE A 603 1.76 -23.59 5.18
N ILE A 604 2.55 -22.61 4.64
CA ILE A 604 2.28 -21.18 4.78
C ILE A 604 1.22 -20.68 3.77
N ARG A 605 1.45 -20.92 2.49
CA ARG A 605 0.59 -20.43 1.40
C ARG A 605 -0.89 -20.79 1.55
N PRO A 606 -1.28 -22.00 2.05
CA PRO A 606 -2.68 -22.35 2.16
C PRO A 606 -3.54 -21.42 3.02
N PHE A 607 -2.96 -20.68 3.96
CA PHE A 607 -3.69 -19.71 4.78
C PHE A 607 -3.25 -18.25 4.56
N LEU A 608 -2.25 -18.00 3.73
CA LEU A 608 -1.62 -16.68 3.60
C LEU A 608 -2.60 -15.59 3.17
N SER A 609 -3.49 -15.87 2.22
CA SER A 609 -4.48 -14.90 1.70
C SER A 609 -5.57 -14.50 2.70
N GLU A 610 -5.70 -15.22 3.80
CA GLU A 610 -6.64 -14.92 4.89
C GLU A 610 -5.92 -14.68 6.22
N SER A 611 -4.58 -14.67 6.19
CA SER A 611 -3.75 -14.62 7.40
C SER A 611 -4.01 -13.39 8.25
N VAL A 612 -3.87 -13.60 9.55
CA VAL A 612 -3.74 -12.57 10.57
C VAL A 612 -2.25 -12.40 10.87
N ILE A 613 -1.78 -11.15 10.90
CA ILE A 613 -0.38 -10.84 11.12
C ILE A 613 -0.16 -10.18 12.49
N TYR A 614 0.99 -10.47 13.11
CA TYR A 614 1.36 -9.90 14.40
C TYR A 614 2.82 -9.41 14.34
N HIS A 615 2.99 -8.11 14.59
CA HIS A 615 4.28 -7.44 14.68
C HIS A 615 4.70 -7.40 16.15
N HIS A 616 5.46 -8.40 16.61
CA HIS A 616 5.95 -8.44 18.01
C HIS A 616 6.93 -7.31 18.30
N THR A 617 7.65 -6.88 17.27
CA THR A 617 8.64 -5.80 17.32
C THR A 617 8.33 -4.78 16.21
N PRO A 618 7.27 -3.96 16.37
CA PRO A 618 6.85 -3.05 15.30
C PRO A 618 7.89 -1.98 14.95
N GLU A 619 8.62 -1.48 15.93
CA GLU A 619 9.72 -0.52 15.75
C GLU A 619 11.06 -1.26 15.78
N LEU A 620 11.84 -1.15 14.71
CA LEU A 620 13.11 -1.86 14.57
C LEU A 620 14.35 -0.95 14.63
N TYR A 621 14.15 0.36 14.75
CA TYR A 621 15.25 1.33 14.68
C TYR A 621 16.33 1.12 15.75
N ASP A 622 15.91 0.80 16.96
CA ASP A 622 16.80 0.55 18.11
C ASP A 622 16.65 -0.89 18.65
N ASN A 623 16.05 -1.80 17.85
CA ASN A 623 15.80 -3.17 18.28
C ASN A 623 16.83 -4.13 17.69
N ASP A 624 17.40 -4.99 18.56
CA ASP A 624 18.35 -6.02 18.16
C ASP A 624 17.67 -7.25 17.56
N VAL A 625 16.35 -7.34 17.64
CA VAL A 625 15.56 -8.50 17.23
C VAL A 625 14.34 -8.06 16.45
N CYS A 626 14.03 -8.78 15.36
CA CYS A 626 12.74 -8.69 14.67
C CYS A 626 11.99 -10.00 14.82
N VAL A 627 10.73 -9.92 15.27
CA VAL A 627 9.82 -11.06 15.34
C VAL A 627 8.53 -10.73 14.64
N LEU A 628 8.24 -11.47 13.57
CA LEU A 628 7.04 -11.34 12.77
C LEU A 628 6.30 -12.68 12.73
N GLU A 629 4.99 -12.67 12.97
CA GLU A 629 4.14 -13.86 13.02
C GLU A 629 2.96 -13.71 12.07
N ILE A 630 2.64 -14.76 11.33
CA ILE A 630 1.35 -14.90 10.62
C ILE A 630 0.65 -16.16 11.11
N GLY A 631 -0.68 -16.10 11.22
CA GLY A 631 -1.49 -17.23 11.64
C GLY A 631 -2.79 -17.34 10.86
N ALA A 632 -3.33 -18.55 10.78
CA ALA A 632 -4.67 -18.77 10.28
C ALA A 632 -5.72 -18.10 11.19
N PRO A 633 -6.82 -17.52 10.64
CA PRO A 633 -7.83 -16.82 11.45
C PRO A 633 -8.49 -17.71 12.52
N ASP A 634 -8.59 -19.03 12.28
CA ASP A 634 -9.14 -20.01 13.21
C ASP A 634 -8.14 -20.50 14.27
N LYS A 635 -6.92 -19.93 14.25
CA LYS A 635 -5.81 -20.31 15.13
C LYS A 635 -5.43 -21.80 15.03
N SER A 636 -5.62 -22.39 13.87
CA SER A 636 -5.24 -23.79 13.63
C SER A 636 -3.73 -23.94 13.39
N LYS A 637 -3.10 -22.95 12.79
CA LYS A 637 -1.66 -22.94 12.48
C LYS A 637 -1.10 -21.57 12.25
N GLY A 638 0.23 -21.46 12.28
CA GLY A 638 0.94 -20.24 11.97
C GLY A 638 2.44 -20.44 11.82
N ALA A 639 3.10 -19.38 11.38
CA ALA A 639 4.53 -19.31 11.18
C ALA A 639 5.10 -18.03 11.79
N ILE A 640 6.26 -18.14 12.43
CA ILE A 640 6.95 -17.03 13.06
C ILE A 640 8.39 -16.99 12.53
N THR A 641 8.82 -15.83 12.06
CA THR A 641 10.23 -15.57 11.76
C THR A 641 10.86 -14.75 12.88
N VAL A 642 12.03 -15.17 13.32
CA VAL A 642 12.82 -14.50 14.33
C VAL A 642 14.17 -14.14 13.73
N PHE A 643 14.57 -12.87 13.81
CA PHE A 643 15.84 -12.38 13.29
C PHE A 643 16.62 -11.64 14.36
N THR A 644 17.92 -11.84 14.40
CA THR A 644 18.85 -10.91 15.05
C THR A 644 19.25 -9.83 14.07
N MET A 645 19.06 -8.56 14.45
CA MET A 645 19.20 -7.41 13.54
C MET A 645 20.58 -6.75 13.62
N SER A 646 21.18 -6.71 14.78
CA SER A 646 22.43 -6.04 15.02
C SER A 646 23.49 -6.96 15.59
N ASN A 647 24.65 -6.39 15.81
CA ASN A 647 25.85 -7.08 16.25
C ASN A 647 25.73 -7.53 17.71
N THR A 648 25.06 -8.63 17.93
CA THR A 648 24.97 -9.25 19.25
C THR A 648 25.73 -10.55 19.30
N SER A 649 26.46 -10.75 20.39
CA SER A 649 26.87 -12.06 20.85
C SER A 649 25.61 -12.79 21.33
N GLU A 650 25.56 -14.08 21.15
CA GLU A 650 24.54 -15.04 21.65
C GLU A 650 23.30 -14.43 22.32
N GLN A 651 22.14 -14.57 21.69
CA GLN A 651 20.88 -14.12 22.27
C GLN A 651 19.90 -15.27 22.48
N SER A 652 19.37 -15.35 23.70
CA SER A 652 18.17 -16.10 24.01
C SER A 652 16.96 -15.17 23.85
N ILE A 653 16.07 -15.51 22.93
CA ILE A 653 14.88 -14.71 22.58
C ILE A 653 13.64 -15.51 22.98
N VAL A 654 12.79 -14.95 23.84
CA VAL A 654 11.52 -15.57 24.21
C VAL A 654 10.41 -15.04 23.31
N VAL A 655 9.90 -15.88 22.41
CA VAL A 655 8.81 -15.58 21.50
C VAL A 655 7.49 -16.08 22.08
N LYS A 656 6.50 -15.17 22.26
CA LYS A 656 5.17 -15.49 22.77
C LYS A 656 4.16 -15.43 21.63
N PRO A 657 3.81 -16.57 21.00
CA PRO A 657 2.88 -16.56 19.87
C PRO A 657 1.54 -15.92 20.24
N LYS A 658 1.03 -15.08 19.35
CA LYS A 658 -0.26 -14.38 19.48
C LYS A 658 -1.40 -15.10 18.72
N GLY A 659 -1.06 -15.80 17.62
CA GLY A 659 -1.99 -16.51 16.74
C GLY A 659 -2.45 -17.87 17.27
N ILE A 660 -2.39 -18.13 18.57
CA ILE A 660 -2.75 -19.40 19.17
C ILE A 660 -4.02 -19.35 20.03
N ASP A 661 -4.66 -20.50 20.20
CA ASP A 661 -5.74 -20.73 21.15
C ASP A 661 -5.19 -21.48 22.38
N ARG A 662 -5.31 -20.87 23.56
CA ARG A 662 -4.79 -21.46 24.80
C ARG A 662 -5.44 -22.80 25.21
N SER A 663 -6.59 -23.11 24.64
CA SER A 663 -7.33 -24.34 24.92
C SER A 663 -6.94 -25.52 24.04
N LYS A 664 -6.18 -25.29 22.95
CA LYS A 664 -5.73 -26.32 22.02
C LYS A 664 -4.33 -26.83 22.39
N ASN A 665 -3.94 -27.99 21.87
CA ASN A 665 -2.56 -28.44 21.83
C ASN A 665 -1.95 -28.11 20.46
N TYR A 666 -0.65 -27.89 20.42
CA TYR A 666 0.08 -27.57 19.21
C TYR A 666 1.31 -28.46 19.04
N SER A 667 1.50 -28.95 17.83
CA SER A 667 2.79 -29.43 17.36
C SER A 667 3.60 -28.22 16.91
N VAL A 668 4.80 -28.04 17.50
CA VAL A 668 5.69 -26.91 17.23
C VAL A 668 6.98 -27.42 16.64
N THR A 669 7.41 -26.84 15.52
CA THR A 669 8.69 -27.18 14.86
C THR A 669 9.62 -25.97 14.87
N LEU A 670 10.85 -26.16 15.35
CA LEU A 670 11.98 -25.24 15.17
C LEU A 670 12.79 -25.71 13.97
N ASP A 671 12.83 -24.89 12.92
CA ASP A 671 13.37 -25.32 11.62
C ASP A 671 14.89 -25.47 11.59
N ASN A 672 15.63 -24.66 12.40
CA ASN A 672 17.10 -24.76 12.46
C ASN A 672 17.56 -26.13 12.94
N ASP A 673 16.90 -26.66 13.96
CA ASP A 673 17.27 -27.93 14.62
C ASP A 673 16.45 -29.09 14.07
N ASN A 674 15.49 -28.84 13.19
CA ASN A 674 14.49 -29.83 12.73
C ASN A 674 13.84 -30.55 13.92
N CYS A 675 13.55 -29.79 14.99
CA CYS A 675 13.01 -30.28 16.24
C CYS A 675 11.51 -30.03 16.32
N THR A 676 10.73 -31.10 16.52
CA THR A 676 9.27 -30.99 16.67
C THR A 676 8.86 -31.52 18.03
N PHE A 677 7.98 -30.80 18.73
CA PHE A 677 7.45 -31.19 20.03
C PHE A 677 5.99 -30.77 20.20
N THR A 678 5.23 -31.47 21.01
CA THR A 678 3.86 -31.12 21.35
C THR A 678 3.79 -30.34 22.66
N VAL A 679 2.99 -29.27 22.68
CA VAL A 679 2.83 -28.40 23.85
C VAL A 679 1.40 -27.87 23.91
N SER A 680 0.85 -27.68 25.13
CA SER A 680 -0.46 -27.03 25.27
C SER A 680 -0.38 -25.54 24.86
N GLY A 681 -1.46 -25.02 24.26
CA GLY A 681 -1.54 -23.60 23.91
C GLY A 681 -1.37 -22.67 25.12
N TYR A 682 -1.76 -23.15 26.31
CA TYR A 682 -1.49 -22.39 27.55
C TYR A 682 0.02 -22.27 27.83
N GLU A 683 0.79 -23.36 27.75
CA GLU A 683 2.23 -23.30 27.93
C GLU A 683 2.91 -22.54 26.79
N LEU A 684 2.47 -22.76 25.56
CA LEU A 684 2.96 -22.05 24.38
C LEU A 684 2.79 -20.53 24.51
N SER A 685 1.68 -20.08 25.12
CA SER A 685 1.44 -18.65 25.36
C SER A 685 2.41 -17.99 26.36
N LYS A 686 3.17 -18.78 27.12
CA LYS A 686 4.24 -18.27 28.01
C LYS A 686 5.52 -17.96 27.25
N GLY A 687 5.71 -18.58 26.10
CA GLY A 687 6.80 -18.34 25.16
C GLY A 687 7.62 -19.58 24.82
N ILE A 688 8.25 -19.51 23.66
CA ILE A 688 9.27 -20.46 23.19
C ILE A 688 10.61 -19.74 23.26
N GLU A 689 11.60 -20.36 23.85
CA GLU A 689 12.97 -19.85 23.85
C GLU A 689 13.66 -20.25 22.53
N VAL A 690 14.19 -19.26 21.83
CA VAL A 690 14.96 -19.40 20.59
C VAL A 690 16.35 -18.87 20.85
N TYR A 691 17.34 -19.64 20.46
CA TYR A 691 18.75 -19.26 20.60
C TYR A 691 19.38 -18.99 19.25
N LEU A 692 19.88 -17.76 19.05
CA LEU A 692 20.59 -17.34 17.84
C LEU A 692 21.98 -16.85 18.20
N GLY A 693 23.00 -17.48 17.61
CA GLY A 693 24.40 -17.33 18.05
C GLY A 693 25.13 -16.13 17.44
N SER A 694 24.54 -15.41 16.50
CA SER A 694 25.21 -14.28 15.84
C SER A 694 24.23 -13.25 15.29
N ALA A 695 24.77 -12.12 14.84
CA ALA A 695 24.00 -11.10 14.15
C ALA A 695 23.52 -11.61 12.78
N MET A 696 22.33 -11.13 12.37
CA MET A 696 21.72 -11.44 11.07
C MET A 696 21.51 -12.93 10.81
N GLU A 697 21.24 -13.66 11.89
CA GLU A 697 20.74 -15.03 11.88
C GLU A 697 19.22 -15.06 12.01
N SER A 698 18.64 -16.23 11.77
CA SER A 698 17.20 -16.40 11.86
C SER A 698 16.78 -17.79 12.35
N GLU A 699 15.56 -17.84 12.91
CA GLU A 699 14.81 -19.07 13.13
C GLU A 699 13.44 -18.94 12.45
N LEU A 700 12.91 -20.08 11.98
CA LEU A 700 11.53 -20.23 11.54
C LEU A 700 10.82 -21.20 12.49
N ILE A 701 9.78 -20.72 13.14
CA ILE A 701 8.94 -21.52 14.03
C ILE A 701 7.62 -21.78 13.31
N LEU A 702 7.25 -23.04 13.17
CA LEU A 702 5.95 -23.47 12.66
C LEU A 702 5.14 -24.06 13.80
N TYR A 703 3.86 -23.74 13.90
CA TYR A 703 2.96 -24.35 14.86
C TYR A 703 1.64 -24.76 14.21
N GLU A 704 1.13 -25.92 14.58
CA GLU A 704 -0.14 -26.47 14.07
C GLU A 704 -0.93 -27.15 15.19
N ALA A 705 -2.23 -26.85 15.31
CA ALA A 705 -3.10 -27.45 16.30
C ALA A 705 -3.35 -28.94 15.99
N GLU A 706 -3.32 -29.78 17.05
CA GLU A 706 -3.58 -31.21 16.97
C GLU A 706 -5.09 -31.52 16.93
#